data_e867d2b8db8d65052cfef904886373ad
#
_entry.id   e867d2b8db8d65052cfef904886373ad
#
_cell.length_a   1.000
_cell.length_b   1.000
_cell.length_c   1.000
_cell.angle_alpha   90.00
_cell.angle_beta   90.00
_cell.angle_gamma   90.00
#
_symmetry.space_group_name_H-M   'P 1'
#
loop_
_entity.id
_entity.type
_entity.pdbx_description
1 polymer ?
#
loop_
_entity_poly.entity_id
_entity_poly.type
_entity_poly.pdbx_seq_one_letter_code
_entity_poly.pdbx_strand_id
1 'polypeptide(L)'
;MDKDSVLIHILKSKGTPTLLGGDLPFRVINDNKYISPLSAEGEVREENLPTVDQAIHTALSGENKTVILIGSEGSGKTTTVEKLVVDWAKGVHLQNFEYVFHFRFKDLNACEDALSLETLIQRCHHYFPPQSMHLVLQKPEDVLVVFDGLNECKYSLDPSVLTLCSHPTQAVSVDCLVASLLHRSLLKGAAVVLATRPTANLKFLSGSQVKVLGFLKPQRKAFGNCFFTDAAANKALMHMERSLGFYDFCTSPRFCWTVCSVYKPLIDSGGKLPETLSQLFVDILVGLIQTLSLSQAEGTELVLALGRMASHCSVEQHLSCTKAQMYSFGFQQFLTSVDTFLRIDGEMESDTCVLSFHSQLIQEFILALSFFLGKMTYTSAEKMLKKHEDGTKFLDVFLSGLSEPTQRRPLENFLGEFNPDRVKDFKQWFKSSSEESLQGYNADEHYRCFRLLHQAQNESLVKEIINSSARIGLSYDSLTLQDCVPWSYVVTCLGGTKSLNLYNTKNLTEEMAEVLAPAMSLSLKIVLQRSFLSTGAVPHLASALNRGITTELDLSYSRLGDEKFKILCTGLRDCKIQELCLQSCNLTEESCEDLVSVLTSGTSQLCLLVMSFNKIGDQGFAKLCDALHSPHCKLQELKLDRCDLTEASMKVFSAALRSGQSELKKVILARNTMDDSGVEALCVSLQHPLCKLQSLNLYTCQLTGACCSHLKEALMSEYCTLSELELSVNELGQEGALLLCQALRRPGCPLEKLGLTRCELTRPVFEELGSVLKSGTSQLKSLSVGLNKVGDQGVKHLWDAVAHPSCLLEELDVEMTQLTNACVEDLCTAIRASKTLKKLEMRNNSLTDASIPALVQVMQDSHGMQEMNLKYNDFSEDLFEMLEKCTKIIY
;
A
#
# COMPACT_ATOMS: atom_id res chain seq x y z
N MET A 1 26.71 25.82 37.89
CA MET A 1 27.25 24.50 37.47
C MET A 1 28.39 24.75 36.52
N ASP A 2 29.53 24.06 36.68
CA ASP A 2 30.68 24.22 35.77
C ASP A 2 30.39 23.55 34.42
N LYS A 3 30.06 24.38 33.41
CA LYS A 3 29.65 23.93 32.09
C LYS A 3 30.79 23.23 31.33
N ASP A 4 32.02 23.60 31.56
CA ASP A 4 33.18 22.94 30.93
C ASP A 4 33.35 21.51 31.45
N SER A 5 33.17 21.27 32.75
CA SER A 5 33.20 19.95 33.33
C SER A 5 32.07 19.04 32.81
N VAL A 6 30.87 19.59 32.55
CA VAL A 6 29.77 18.88 31.91
C VAL A 6 30.15 18.44 30.51
N LEU A 7 30.71 19.36 29.72
CA LEU A 7 31.17 19.06 28.34
C LEU A 7 32.23 17.95 28.35
N ILE A 8 33.22 18.02 29.23
CA ILE A 8 34.28 17.00 29.35
C ILE A 8 33.64 15.66 29.72
N HIS A 9 32.69 15.64 30.64
CA HIS A 9 32.04 14.40 31.06
C HIS A 9 31.23 13.73 29.97
N ILE A 10 30.45 14.49 29.20
CA ILE A 10 29.59 13.97 28.12
C ILE A 10 30.42 13.62 26.91
N LEU A 11 31.39 14.46 26.52
CA LEU A 11 32.21 14.29 25.34
C LEU A 11 33.45 13.37 25.58
N LYS A 12 33.60 12.78 26.78
CA LYS A 12 34.66 11.83 27.03
C LYS A 12 34.39 10.53 26.26
N SER A 13 35.24 10.22 25.27
CA SER A 13 35.15 9.00 24.50
C SER A 13 35.29 7.76 25.36
N LYS A 14 34.41 6.80 25.23
CA LYS A 14 34.39 5.53 25.96
C LYS A 14 34.83 4.33 25.16
N GLY A 15 35.34 4.49 23.96
CA GLY A 15 35.79 3.34 23.15
C GLY A 15 36.26 3.70 21.74
N THR A 16 36.80 2.69 21.05
CA THR A 16 37.18 2.80 19.65
C THR A 16 35.92 2.77 18.76
N PRO A 17 35.79 3.67 17.79
CA PRO A 17 34.65 3.67 16.90
C PRO A 17 34.70 2.47 15.96
N THR A 18 33.62 1.71 15.91
CA THR A 18 33.44 0.58 15.00
C THR A 18 32.49 0.93 13.84
N LEU A 19 32.56 0.18 12.75
CA LEU A 19 31.59 0.28 11.64
C LEU A 19 30.16 0.08 12.13
N LEU A 20 29.96 -0.65 13.21
CA LEU A 20 28.65 -0.91 13.80
C LEU A 20 28.18 0.18 14.78
N GLY A 21 28.96 1.23 14.95
CA GLY A 21 28.51 2.45 15.61
C GLY A 21 28.77 2.54 17.12
N GLY A 22 29.91 2.09 17.67
CA GLY A 22 30.29 2.22 19.07
C GLY A 22 29.89 3.54 19.74
N ASP A 23 30.76 4.43 20.11
CA ASP A 23 30.46 5.75 20.70
C ASP A 23 29.91 6.77 19.68
N LEU A 24 28.86 6.35 18.94
CA LEU A 24 28.23 7.14 17.88
C LEU A 24 27.73 8.52 18.33
N PRO A 25 27.02 8.67 19.47
CA PRO A 25 26.57 9.97 19.94
C PRO A 25 27.72 10.97 20.09
N PHE A 26 28.82 10.56 20.73
CA PHE A 26 30.00 11.39 20.89
C PHE A 26 30.57 11.88 19.56
N ARG A 27 30.72 10.96 18.58
CA ARG A 27 31.29 11.31 17.26
C ARG A 27 30.41 12.26 16.49
N VAL A 28 29.11 11.96 16.43
CA VAL A 28 28.13 12.77 15.67
C VAL A 28 28.08 14.18 16.22
N ILE A 29 28.10 14.34 17.53
CA ILE A 29 28.03 15.66 18.18
C ILE A 29 29.37 16.41 18.07
N ASN A 30 30.50 15.73 18.31
CA ASN A 30 31.81 16.34 18.30
C ASN A 30 32.28 16.73 16.89
N ASP A 31 31.98 15.90 15.89
CA ASP A 31 32.32 16.15 14.48
C ASP A 31 31.33 17.06 13.75
N ASN A 32 30.38 17.66 14.46
CA ASN A 32 29.34 18.53 13.93
C ASN A 32 28.45 17.87 12.84
N LYS A 33 28.20 16.54 12.97
CA LYS A 33 27.40 15.75 12.04
C LYS A 33 25.98 15.46 12.55
N TYR A 34 25.58 16.13 13.64
CA TYR A 34 24.25 15.95 14.21
C TYR A 34 23.18 16.55 13.28
N ILE A 35 22.22 15.74 12.93
CA ILE A 35 20.98 16.14 12.28
C ILE A 35 19.83 15.75 13.21
N SER A 36 18.97 16.71 13.54
CA SER A 36 17.82 16.45 14.41
C SER A 36 16.82 15.53 13.72
N PRO A 37 16.41 14.41 14.34
CA PRO A 37 15.32 13.58 13.84
C PRO A 37 14.00 14.36 13.74
N LEU A 38 13.06 13.84 12.97
CA LEU A 38 11.69 14.38 12.94
C LEU A 38 10.85 13.83 14.08
N SER A 39 9.86 14.62 14.47
CA SER A 39 8.90 14.25 15.50
C SER A 39 7.46 14.38 15.00
N ALA A 40 6.54 13.64 15.62
CA ALA A 40 5.11 13.77 15.41
C ALA A 40 4.37 13.91 16.74
N GLU A 41 3.33 14.72 16.77
CA GLU A 41 2.32 14.81 17.81
C GLU A 41 0.99 14.28 17.22
N GLY A 42 0.48 13.13 17.72
CA GLY A 42 -0.79 12.56 17.27
C GLY A 42 -0.73 11.76 15.95
N GLU A 43 -1.82 11.76 15.17
CA GLU A 43 -1.89 11.11 13.85
C GLU A 43 -1.14 11.95 12.81
N VAL A 44 -0.22 11.31 12.10
CA VAL A 44 0.77 11.94 11.23
C VAL A 44 0.15 12.45 9.93
N ARG A 45 0.27 13.78 9.66
CA ARG A 45 0.23 14.32 8.30
C ARG A 45 1.66 14.70 7.92
N GLU A 46 2.18 14.16 6.83
CA GLU A 46 3.60 14.23 6.44
C GLU A 46 4.12 15.64 6.07
N GLU A 47 3.24 16.62 5.88
CA GLU A 47 3.65 17.96 5.47
C GLU A 47 4.01 18.83 6.70
N ASN A 48 5.28 19.26 6.78
CA ASN A 48 5.83 20.18 7.79
C ASN A 48 5.95 19.64 9.22
N LEU A 49 6.48 18.43 9.39
CA LEU A 49 6.78 17.88 10.71
C LEU A 49 7.91 18.66 11.40
N PRO A 50 7.76 19.02 12.70
CA PRO A 50 8.81 19.67 13.46
C PRO A 50 9.96 18.70 13.73
N THR A 51 11.18 19.25 13.88
CA THR A 51 12.29 18.45 14.41
C THR A 51 12.08 18.15 15.90
N VAL A 52 12.73 17.08 16.38
CA VAL A 52 12.65 16.70 17.80
C VAL A 52 13.14 17.85 18.69
N ASP A 53 14.21 18.55 18.28
CA ASP A 53 14.73 19.69 19.04
C ASP A 53 13.68 20.82 19.16
N GLN A 54 12.98 21.15 18.05
CA GLN A 54 11.89 22.13 18.06
C GLN A 54 10.73 21.69 18.96
N ALA A 55 10.32 20.43 18.88
CA ALA A 55 9.25 19.88 19.71
C ALA A 55 9.60 19.93 21.21
N ILE A 56 10.85 19.58 21.58
CA ILE A 56 11.34 19.69 22.96
C ILE A 56 11.27 21.14 23.45
N HIS A 57 11.80 22.08 22.66
CA HIS A 57 11.79 23.51 23.04
C HIS A 57 10.38 24.05 23.23
N THR A 58 9.46 23.70 22.32
CA THR A 58 8.05 24.12 22.42
C THR A 58 7.40 23.54 23.67
N ALA A 59 7.59 22.27 23.96
CA ALA A 59 7.00 21.60 25.12
C ALA A 59 7.57 22.10 26.45
N LEU A 60 8.87 22.40 26.53
CA LEU A 60 9.51 22.98 27.74
C LEU A 60 9.11 24.45 27.99
N SER A 61 8.63 25.15 26.97
CA SER A 61 8.09 26.53 27.10
C SER A 61 6.65 26.54 27.57
N GLY A 62 5.94 25.40 27.59
CA GLY A 62 4.56 25.28 28.03
C GLY A 62 4.40 25.18 29.56
N GLU A 63 3.15 25.12 30.02
CA GLU A 63 2.82 25.00 31.45
C GLU A 63 3.30 23.70 32.05
N ASN A 64 3.19 22.59 31.32
CA ASN A 64 3.64 21.27 31.76
C ASN A 64 5.04 20.98 31.21
N LYS A 65 6.06 21.38 31.96
CA LYS A 65 7.48 21.24 31.59
C LYS A 65 7.98 19.77 31.64
N THR A 66 7.14 18.78 31.29
CA THR A 66 7.56 17.38 31.18
C THR A 66 7.43 16.94 29.72
N VAL A 67 8.54 16.45 29.16
CA VAL A 67 8.62 15.96 27.78
C VAL A 67 9.00 14.49 27.78
N ILE A 68 8.22 13.67 27.12
CA ILE A 68 8.47 12.21 27.00
C ILE A 68 8.81 11.91 25.54
N LEU A 69 10.06 11.60 25.26
CA LEU A 69 10.54 11.19 23.93
C LEU A 69 10.32 9.69 23.73
N ILE A 70 9.46 9.33 22.79
CA ILE A 70 9.11 7.95 22.50
C ILE A 70 9.61 7.59 21.10
N GLY A 71 10.42 6.56 20.95
CA GLY A 71 10.88 6.14 19.63
C GLY A 71 11.54 4.75 19.67
N SER A 72 11.61 4.12 18.47
CA SER A 72 12.26 2.82 18.30
C SER A 72 13.75 2.84 18.65
N GLU A 73 14.36 1.70 18.74
CA GLU A 73 15.80 1.58 18.91
C GLU A 73 16.52 2.20 17.70
N GLY A 74 17.63 2.92 17.97
CA GLY A 74 18.39 3.59 16.91
C GLY A 74 17.75 4.86 16.32
N SER A 75 16.57 5.30 16.79
CA SER A 75 15.88 6.52 16.29
C SER A 75 16.57 7.84 16.65
N GLY A 76 17.63 7.80 17.45
CA GLY A 76 18.42 8.98 17.80
C GLY A 76 18.12 9.63 19.14
N LYS A 77 17.24 9.06 19.99
CA LYS A 77 16.84 9.62 21.31
C LYS A 77 18.03 9.99 22.21
N THR A 78 18.91 9.04 22.46
CA THR A 78 20.11 9.26 23.29
C THR A 78 21.00 10.36 22.73
N THR A 79 21.24 10.36 21.42
CA THR A 79 22.05 11.41 20.76
C THR A 79 21.38 12.79 20.88
N THR A 80 20.05 12.86 20.74
CA THR A 80 19.27 14.10 20.92
C THR A 80 19.36 14.60 22.37
N VAL A 81 19.22 13.71 23.34
CA VAL A 81 19.32 14.04 24.77
C VAL A 81 20.73 14.56 25.10
N GLU A 82 21.79 13.87 24.65
CA GLU A 82 23.16 14.32 24.87
C GLU A 82 23.46 15.65 24.16
N LYS A 83 22.98 15.82 22.92
CA LYS A 83 23.09 17.09 22.19
C LYS A 83 22.43 18.25 22.93
N LEU A 84 21.25 18.02 23.48
CA LEU A 84 20.52 19.01 24.26
C LEU A 84 21.34 19.51 25.47
N VAL A 85 22.00 18.59 26.19
CA VAL A 85 22.88 18.93 27.33
C VAL A 85 24.17 19.64 26.87
N VAL A 86 24.75 19.21 25.75
CA VAL A 86 25.93 19.85 25.14
C VAL A 86 25.60 21.28 24.68
N ASP A 87 24.44 21.50 24.04
CA ASP A 87 24.02 22.84 23.60
C ASP A 87 23.74 23.79 24.76
N TRP A 88 23.16 23.27 25.84
CA TRP A 88 23.00 24.03 27.07
C TRP A 88 24.39 24.44 27.65
N ALA A 89 25.31 23.51 27.73
CA ALA A 89 26.65 23.74 28.25
C ALA A 89 27.47 24.72 27.37
N LYS A 90 27.32 24.65 26.05
CA LYS A 90 27.93 25.57 25.08
C LYS A 90 27.23 26.96 25.03
N GLY A 91 26.16 27.17 25.74
CA GLY A 91 25.40 28.41 25.72
C GLY A 91 24.55 28.67 24.47
N VAL A 92 24.26 27.62 23.68
CA VAL A 92 23.50 27.71 22.42
C VAL A 92 21.99 27.72 22.67
N HIS A 93 21.51 26.79 23.51
CA HIS A 93 20.08 26.63 23.82
C HIS A 93 19.83 26.44 25.31
N LEU A 94 18.57 26.49 25.75
CA LEU A 94 18.07 26.19 27.12
C LEU A 94 18.77 27.02 28.22
N GLN A 95 19.14 28.26 27.91
CA GLN A 95 19.83 29.16 28.88
C GLN A 95 18.93 29.69 29.99
N ASN A 96 17.65 29.41 29.96
CA ASN A 96 16.70 29.61 31.03
C ASN A 96 16.87 28.61 32.20
N PHE A 97 17.65 27.52 32.01
CA PHE A 97 18.00 26.58 33.04
C PHE A 97 19.43 26.85 33.55
N GLU A 98 19.60 27.06 34.86
CA GLU A 98 20.91 27.25 35.49
C GLU A 98 21.61 25.89 35.75
N TYR A 99 20.81 24.85 35.95
CA TYR A 99 21.28 23.50 36.28
C TYR A 99 20.65 22.46 35.38
N VAL A 100 21.46 21.59 34.79
CA VAL A 100 20.98 20.45 34.00
C VAL A 100 21.62 19.16 34.52
N PHE A 101 20.78 18.21 34.92
CA PHE A 101 21.20 16.91 35.44
C PHE A 101 20.76 15.81 34.46
N HIS A 102 21.73 15.07 33.91
CA HIS A 102 21.50 13.99 32.96
C HIS A 102 21.73 12.64 33.64
N PHE A 103 20.67 11.86 33.82
CA PHE A 103 20.70 10.53 34.40
C PHE A 103 20.42 9.49 33.33
N ARG A 104 21.27 8.45 33.28
CA ARG A 104 21.01 7.26 32.48
C ARG A 104 20.48 6.16 33.37
N PHE A 105 19.37 5.50 33.00
CA PHE A 105 18.82 4.40 33.80
C PHE A 105 19.81 3.25 33.97
N LYS A 106 20.70 3.03 33.03
CA LYS A 106 21.80 2.09 33.16
C LYS A 106 22.67 2.38 34.39
N ASP A 107 23.02 3.64 34.60
CA ASP A 107 23.87 4.04 35.74
C ASP A 107 23.06 4.04 37.06
N LEU A 108 21.79 4.40 36.99
CA LEU A 108 20.87 4.36 38.14
C LEU A 108 20.61 2.92 38.63
N ASN A 109 20.54 1.95 37.75
CA ASN A 109 20.35 0.53 38.08
C ASN A 109 21.57 -0.07 38.84
N ALA A 110 22.73 0.57 38.82
CA ALA A 110 23.93 0.17 39.58
C ALA A 110 23.92 0.74 41.01
N CYS A 111 22.94 1.54 41.38
CA CYS A 111 22.84 2.10 42.72
C CYS A 111 21.92 1.24 43.57
N GLU A 112 22.48 0.43 44.44
CA GLU A 112 21.74 -0.52 45.32
C GLU A 112 21.45 0.06 46.73
N ASP A 113 22.18 1.13 47.13
CA ASP A 113 22.06 1.71 48.47
C ASP A 113 20.91 2.72 48.55
N ALA A 114 20.42 2.98 49.74
CA ALA A 114 19.56 4.11 50.01
C ALA A 114 20.35 5.41 49.92
N LEU A 115 19.91 6.34 49.08
CA LEU A 115 20.57 7.60 48.79
C LEU A 115 19.66 8.80 49.06
N SER A 116 20.27 9.92 49.41
CA SER A 116 19.58 11.23 49.35
C SER A 116 19.69 11.81 47.92
N LEU A 117 18.88 12.82 47.60
CA LEU A 117 18.95 13.50 46.31
C LEU A 117 20.34 14.07 46.07
N GLU A 118 20.97 14.68 47.09
CA GLU A 118 22.31 15.23 46.99
C GLU A 118 23.35 14.15 46.71
N THR A 119 23.28 13.03 47.39
CA THR A 119 24.21 11.89 47.19
C THR A 119 24.04 11.28 45.80
N LEU A 120 22.79 11.18 45.29
CA LEU A 120 22.49 10.69 43.95
C LEU A 120 23.13 11.62 42.88
N ILE A 121 22.91 12.95 43.02
CA ILE A 121 23.49 13.93 42.11
C ILE A 121 25.01 13.86 42.13
N GLN A 122 25.65 13.82 43.32
CA GLN A 122 27.10 13.73 43.42
C GLN A 122 27.68 12.45 42.85
N ARG A 123 26.96 11.33 42.98
CA ARG A 123 27.40 10.03 42.42
C ARG A 123 27.36 10.04 40.90
N CYS A 124 26.32 10.61 40.32
CA CYS A 124 26.18 10.66 38.86
C CYS A 124 26.92 11.88 38.24
N HIS A 125 27.10 12.96 39.02
CA HIS A 125 27.62 14.24 38.55
C HIS A 125 28.69 14.74 39.52
N HIS A 126 29.80 14.00 39.66
CA HIS A 126 30.91 14.27 40.59
C HIS A 126 31.56 15.66 40.39
N TYR A 127 31.34 16.31 39.29
CA TYR A 127 31.72 17.69 38.99
C TYR A 127 30.77 18.75 39.63
N PHE A 128 29.64 18.32 40.21
CA PHE A 128 28.69 19.24 40.85
C PHE A 128 29.15 19.54 42.31
N PRO A 129 29.39 20.83 42.66
CA PRO A 129 29.86 21.17 44.02
C PRO A 129 28.77 20.94 45.08
N PRO A 130 29.02 20.16 46.13
CA PRO A 130 28.03 19.93 47.20
C PRO A 130 27.45 21.20 47.80
N GLN A 131 28.28 22.23 47.93
CA GLN A 131 27.85 23.53 48.49
C GLN A 131 26.79 24.23 47.62
N SER A 132 26.62 23.88 46.35
CA SER A 132 25.64 24.47 45.43
C SER A 132 24.27 23.82 45.53
N MET A 133 24.10 22.74 46.31
CA MET A 133 22.80 22.04 46.39
C MET A 133 21.65 22.93 46.94
N HIS A 134 21.97 23.82 47.85
CA HIS A 134 21.00 24.75 48.39
C HIS A 134 20.42 25.71 47.33
N LEU A 135 21.21 26.09 46.30
CA LEU A 135 20.76 26.91 45.18
C LEU A 135 19.78 26.18 44.30
N VAL A 136 20.04 24.89 44.02
CA VAL A 136 19.14 24.00 43.29
C VAL A 136 17.79 23.86 43.98
N LEU A 137 17.82 23.74 45.32
CA LEU A 137 16.60 23.61 46.11
C LEU A 137 15.81 24.91 46.26
N GLN A 138 16.49 26.07 46.19
CA GLN A 138 15.86 27.41 46.27
C GLN A 138 15.09 27.78 44.99
N LYS A 139 15.58 27.32 43.80
CA LYS A 139 15.00 27.67 42.50
C LYS A 139 14.84 26.43 41.61
N PRO A 140 13.92 25.52 41.97
CA PRO A 140 13.71 24.29 41.17
C PRO A 140 13.26 24.59 39.76
N GLU A 141 12.65 25.75 39.48
CA GLU A 141 12.20 26.17 38.15
C GLU A 141 13.36 26.41 37.15
N ASP A 142 14.56 26.65 37.68
CA ASP A 142 15.82 26.83 36.88
C ASP A 142 16.55 25.50 36.67
N VAL A 143 15.91 24.37 37.02
CA VAL A 143 16.49 23.03 36.94
C VAL A 143 15.82 22.23 35.82
N LEU A 144 16.65 21.58 34.96
CA LEU A 144 16.23 20.57 34.01
C LEU A 144 16.79 19.23 34.41
N VAL A 145 15.92 18.25 34.57
CA VAL A 145 16.29 16.85 34.83
C VAL A 145 16.04 16.06 33.55
N VAL A 146 17.06 15.36 33.10
CA VAL A 146 17.04 14.58 31.87
C VAL A 146 17.27 13.11 32.20
N PHE A 147 16.32 12.25 31.86
CA PHE A 147 16.41 10.80 32.02
C PHE A 147 16.50 10.10 30.67
N ASP A 148 17.52 9.27 30.48
CA ASP A 148 17.68 8.51 29.25
C ASP A 148 17.58 7.00 29.51
N GLY A 149 16.78 6.31 28.66
CA GLY A 149 16.67 4.87 28.65
C GLY A 149 15.70 4.27 29.69
N LEU A 150 14.53 4.85 29.89
CA LEU A 150 13.50 4.31 30.84
C LEU A 150 13.17 2.83 30.56
N ASN A 151 13.23 2.38 29.32
CA ASN A 151 13.04 0.95 28.98
C ASN A 151 14.11 0.02 29.58
N GLU A 152 15.21 0.55 30.10
CA GLU A 152 16.29 -0.21 30.77
C GLU A 152 16.08 -0.24 32.28
N CYS A 153 15.07 0.46 32.81
CA CYS A 153 14.77 0.52 34.23
C CYS A 153 14.38 -0.86 34.76
N LYS A 154 15.05 -1.30 35.82
CA LYS A 154 14.85 -2.60 36.47
C LYS A 154 13.79 -2.62 37.57
N TYR A 155 13.27 -1.45 37.97
CA TYR A 155 12.33 -1.27 39.06
C TYR A 155 11.06 -0.53 38.60
N SER A 156 9.99 -0.63 39.40
CA SER A 156 8.75 0.11 39.13
C SER A 156 8.91 1.59 39.50
N LEU A 157 8.38 2.48 38.69
CA LEU A 157 8.30 3.94 38.96
C LEU A 157 6.85 4.40 39.18
N ASP A 158 5.92 3.46 39.34
CA ASP A 158 4.51 3.73 39.54
C ASP A 158 4.27 4.27 40.95
N PRO A 159 3.77 5.50 41.12
CA PRO A 159 3.51 6.09 42.44
C PRO A 159 2.40 5.38 43.23
N SER A 160 1.62 4.50 42.61
CA SER A 160 0.65 3.66 43.30
C SER A 160 1.30 2.55 44.13
N VAL A 161 2.55 2.20 43.80
CA VAL A 161 3.31 1.12 44.47
C VAL A 161 4.40 1.70 45.38
N LEU A 162 4.89 2.91 45.10
CA LEU A 162 6.01 3.55 45.78
C LEU A 162 5.54 4.70 46.67
N THR A 163 6.18 4.87 47.83
CA THR A 163 6.00 6.06 48.66
C THR A 163 6.93 7.16 48.18
N LEU A 164 6.37 8.20 47.57
CA LEU A 164 7.16 9.34 47.04
C LEU A 164 7.84 10.12 48.21
N CYS A 165 9.10 10.48 47.98
CA CYS A 165 9.88 11.29 48.90
C CYS A 165 9.65 12.79 48.60
N SER A 166 9.48 13.61 49.63
CA SER A 166 9.38 15.08 49.48
C SER A 166 10.55 15.83 50.10
N HIS A 167 11.42 15.14 50.85
CA HIS A 167 12.56 15.76 51.52
C HIS A 167 13.87 15.39 50.80
N PRO A 168 14.62 16.36 50.29
CA PRO A 168 15.83 16.10 49.49
C PRO A 168 17.01 15.47 50.27
N THR A 169 17.00 15.60 51.59
CA THR A 169 18.04 15.05 52.49
C THR A 169 17.67 13.63 53.00
N GLN A 170 16.46 13.16 52.76
CA GLN A 170 16.07 11.83 53.17
C GLN A 170 16.71 10.76 52.29
N ALA A 171 17.39 9.79 52.95
CA ALA A 171 17.90 8.62 52.22
C ALA A 171 16.79 7.61 51.98
N VAL A 172 16.51 7.36 50.68
CA VAL A 172 15.51 6.36 50.24
C VAL A 172 16.10 5.56 49.08
N SER A 173 15.42 4.52 48.67
CA SER A 173 15.82 3.72 47.49
C SER A 173 15.81 4.56 46.21
N VAL A 174 16.64 4.18 45.23
CA VAL A 174 16.79 4.92 43.97
C VAL A 174 15.49 5.01 43.18
N ASP A 175 14.68 3.96 43.18
CA ASP A 175 13.34 3.94 42.58
C ASP A 175 12.43 5.01 43.18
N CYS A 176 12.42 5.17 44.51
CA CYS A 176 11.69 6.24 45.19
C CYS A 176 12.21 7.63 44.80
N LEU A 177 13.54 7.84 44.71
CA LEU A 177 14.10 9.12 44.30
C LEU A 177 13.73 9.49 42.88
N VAL A 178 13.91 8.56 41.94
CA VAL A 178 13.61 8.75 40.52
C VAL A 178 12.12 8.99 40.32
N ALA A 179 11.25 8.18 40.92
CA ALA A 179 9.81 8.40 40.90
C ALA A 179 9.42 9.77 41.49
N SER A 180 10.06 10.18 42.59
CA SER A 180 9.81 11.49 43.22
C SER A 180 10.23 12.67 42.35
N LEU A 181 11.30 12.55 41.59
CA LEU A 181 11.71 13.57 40.59
C LEU A 181 10.74 13.59 39.39
N LEU A 182 10.36 12.43 38.86
CA LEU A 182 9.43 12.30 37.74
C LEU A 182 8.03 12.86 38.05
N HIS A 183 7.55 12.60 39.29
CA HIS A 183 6.25 13.07 39.77
C HIS A 183 6.32 14.44 40.48
N ARG A 184 7.51 15.07 40.49
CA ARG A 184 7.72 16.43 41.05
C ARG A 184 7.35 16.56 42.53
N SER A 185 7.43 15.49 43.29
CA SER A 185 7.39 15.56 44.76
C SER A 185 8.73 16.06 45.32
N LEU A 186 9.83 15.80 44.59
CA LEU A 186 11.12 16.48 44.76
C LEU A 186 11.32 17.49 43.63
N LEU A 187 11.99 18.60 43.89
CA LEU A 187 12.25 19.72 42.94
C LEU A 187 10.96 20.18 42.23
N LYS A 188 9.97 20.52 43.00
CA LYS A 188 8.67 20.99 42.50
C LYS A 188 8.87 22.22 41.59
N GLY A 189 8.51 22.14 40.32
CA GLY A 189 8.72 23.18 39.30
C GLY A 189 9.88 22.93 38.34
N ALA A 190 10.72 21.91 38.58
CA ALA A 190 11.75 21.50 37.65
C ALA A 190 11.15 20.97 36.33
N ALA A 191 11.87 21.20 35.27
CA ALA A 191 11.53 20.63 33.96
C ALA A 191 12.11 19.20 33.86
N VAL A 192 11.42 18.32 33.14
CA VAL A 192 11.81 16.93 32.96
C VAL A 192 11.77 16.56 31.47
N VAL A 193 12.86 15.96 30.97
CA VAL A 193 12.91 15.28 29.68
C VAL A 193 13.18 13.81 29.93
N LEU A 194 12.37 12.92 29.37
CA LEU A 194 12.47 11.49 29.55
C LEU A 194 12.51 10.79 28.20
N ALA A 195 13.53 9.96 27.93
CA ALA A 195 13.63 9.17 26.72
C ALA A 195 13.32 7.70 26.96
N THR A 196 12.46 7.11 26.09
CA THR A 196 12.03 5.72 26.22
C THR A 196 11.70 5.06 24.88
N ARG A 197 11.52 3.73 24.89
CA ARG A 197 10.96 2.96 23.76
C ARG A 197 9.43 2.86 23.88
N PRO A 198 8.71 2.55 22.78
CA PRO A 198 7.23 2.45 22.77
C PRO A 198 6.65 1.38 23.67
N THR A 199 7.46 0.38 24.07
CA THR A 199 7.05 -0.75 24.92
C THR A 199 6.92 -0.42 26.41
N ALA A 200 7.39 0.74 26.84
CA ALA A 200 7.33 1.14 28.26
C ALA A 200 5.89 1.47 28.67
N ASN A 201 5.49 1.06 29.88
CA ASN A 201 4.22 1.46 30.47
C ASN A 201 4.34 2.92 30.96
N LEU A 202 3.70 3.85 30.26
CA LEU A 202 3.77 5.29 30.53
C LEU A 202 2.49 5.84 31.16
N LYS A 203 1.51 5.00 31.53
CA LYS A 203 0.20 5.43 32.04
C LYS A 203 0.28 6.24 33.33
N PHE A 204 1.35 6.08 34.10
CA PHE A 204 1.58 6.79 35.35
C PHE A 204 2.26 8.16 35.17
N LEU A 205 2.68 8.54 33.95
CA LEU A 205 3.35 9.79 33.67
C LEU A 205 2.44 10.76 32.93
N SER A 206 2.42 12.02 33.37
CA SER A 206 1.76 13.12 32.66
C SER A 206 2.80 14.03 32.02
N GLY A 207 2.70 14.25 30.70
CA GLY A 207 3.63 15.10 29.97
C GLY A 207 3.34 15.14 28.48
N SER A 208 4.00 16.05 27.77
CA SER A 208 3.96 16.13 26.31
C SER A 208 4.69 14.94 25.70
N GLN A 209 3.98 14.12 24.95
CA GLN A 209 4.56 12.96 24.29
C GLN A 209 5.05 13.34 22.89
N VAL A 210 6.34 13.25 22.66
CA VAL A 210 7.00 13.51 21.37
C VAL A 210 7.45 12.19 20.78
N LYS A 211 6.81 11.77 19.68
CA LYS A 211 7.21 10.56 18.94
C LYS A 211 8.41 10.88 18.06
N VAL A 212 9.53 10.22 18.30
CA VAL A 212 10.75 10.35 17.49
C VAL A 212 10.66 9.40 16.29
N LEU A 213 10.45 9.96 15.11
CA LEU A 213 10.28 9.20 13.85
C LEU A 213 11.61 8.75 13.26
N GLY A 214 12.70 9.43 13.57
CA GLY A 214 14.02 9.21 12.99
C GLY A 214 14.28 10.08 11.77
N PHE A 215 15.02 9.54 10.78
CA PHE A 215 15.38 10.26 9.56
C PHE A 215 14.43 9.97 8.41
N LEU A 216 13.69 10.98 7.95
CA LEU A 216 13.00 10.97 6.68
C LEU A 216 13.93 11.49 5.56
N LYS A 217 13.43 11.54 4.33
CA LYS A 217 14.25 11.90 3.13
C LYS A 217 15.07 13.19 3.30
N PRO A 218 14.53 14.31 3.83
CA PRO A 218 15.32 15.53 4.03
C PRO A 218 16.48 15.35 5.01
N GLN A 219 16.24 14.63 6.12
CA GLN A 219 17.27 14.36 7.14
C GLN A 219 18.35 13.42 6.61
N ARG A 220 17.98 12.37 5.84
CA ARG A 220 18.95 11.48 5.19
C ARG A 220 19.85 12.25 4.22
N LYS A 221 19.26 13.16 3.43
CA LYS A 221 20.02 14.03 2.52
C LYS A 221 20.99 14.93 3.27
N ALA A 222 20.51 15.62 4.31
CA ALA A 222 21.36 16.47 5.15
C ALA A 222 22.47 15.68 5.82
N PHE A 223 22.17 14.47 6.31
CA PHE A 223 23.14 13.57 6.93
C PHE A 223 24.18 13.06 5.93
N GLY A 224 23.75 12.68 4.72
CA GLY A 224 24.64 12.29 3.62
C GLY A 224 25.64 13.39 3.27
N ASN A 225 25.20 14.64 3.24
CA ASN A 225 26.07 15.80 3.00
C ASN A 225 27.15 16.02 4.09
N CYS A 226 26.98 15.42 5.27
CA CYS A 226 28.03 15.40 6.29
C CYS A 226 29.15 14.39 6.00
N PHE A 227 28.92 13.41 5.14
CA PHE A 227 29.89 12.36 4.77
C PHE A 227 30.50 12.56 3.40
N PHE A 228 29.75 13.12 2.47
CA PHE A 228 30.09 13.16 1.04
C PHE A 228 30.01 14.58 0.49
N THR A 229 30.58 14.79 -0.68
CA THR A 229 30.29 15.98 -1.51
C THR A 229 28.84 15.89 -2.02
N ASP A 230 28.22 17.00 -2.37
CA ASP A 230 26.81 17.04 -2.80
C ASP A 230 26.46 16.04 -3.92
N ALA A 231 27.34 15.87 -4.90
CA ALA A 231 27.13 14.91 -5.99
C ALA A 231 27.20 13.46 -5.50
N ALA A 232 28.16 13.13 -4.62
CA ALA A 232 28.31 11.81 -4.03
C ALA A 232 27.19 11.50 -3.02
N ALA A 233 26.75 12.49 -2.26
CA ALA A 233 25.60 12.36 -1.34
C ALA A 233 24.31 12.04 -2.10
N ASN A 234 24.03 12.73 -3.21
CA ASN A 234 22.87 12.42 -4.06
C ASN A 234 22.96 11.01 -4.64
N LYS A 235 24.14 10.58 -5.12
CA LYS A 235 24.35 9.21 -5.63
C LYS A 235 24.11 8.17 -4.54
N ALA A 236 24.63 8.37 -3.34
CA ALA A 236 24.44 7.47 -2.20
C ALA A 236 22.98 7.39 -1.79
N LEU A 237 22.28 8.54 -1.69
CA LEU A 237 20.88 8.60 -1.31
C LEU A 237 20.01 7.89 -2.34
N MET A 238 20.17 8.19 -3.63
CA MET A 238 19.42 7.52 -4.71
C MET A 238 19.65 6.01 -4.71
N HIS A 239 20.87 5.56 -4.42
CA HIS A 239 21.15 4.14 -4.33
C HIS A 239 20.45 3.51 -3.12
N MET A 240 20.51 4.14 -1.94
CA MET A 240 19.79 3.67 -0.74
C MET A 240 18.28 3.57 -0.96
N GLU A 241 17.69 4.54 -1.66
CA GLU A 241 16.25 4.56 -1.97
C GLU A 241 15.83 3.46 -2.96
N ARG A 242 16.73 3.02 -3.83
CA ARG A 242 16.48 1.98 -4.84
C ARG A 242 16.87 0.58 -4.40
N SER A 243 17.58 0.45 -3.28
CA SER A 243 18.07 -0.83 -2.79
C SER A 243 17.16 -1.37 -1.69
N LEU A 244 16.79 -2.64 -1.78
CA LEU A 244 15.87 -3.25 -0.85
C LEU A 244 16.37 -3.25 0.60
N GLY A 245 15.47 -2.89 1.49
CA GLY A 245 15.68 -2.94 2.92
C GLY A 245 16.48 -1.79 3.49
N PHE A 246 17.20 -1.03 2.67
CA PHE A 246 18.01 0.08 3.16
C PHE A 246 17.15 1.29 3.52
N TYR A 247 16.03 1.48 2.81
CA TYR A 247 15.20 2.65 3.01
C TYR A 247 14.57 2.70 4.42
N ASP A 248 13.89 1.66 4.85
CA ASP A 248 13.24 1.63 6.17
C ASP A 248 14.24 1.58 7.30
N PHE A 249 15.33 0.84 7.13
CA PHE A 249 16.40 0.82 8.14
C PHE A 249 17.08 2.18 8.24
N CYS A 250 17.16 2.94 7.16
CA CYS A 250 17.72 4.29 7.15
C CYS A 250 16.83 5.35 7.81
N THR A 251 15.64 5.01 8.29
CA THR A 251 14.94 5.83 9.28
C THR A 251 15.70 5.90 10.60
N SER A 252 16.52 4.90 10.91
CA SER A 252 17.45 4.89 12.03
C SER A 252 18.71 5.69 11.69
N PRO A 253 19.00 6.79 12.40
CA PRO A 253 20.26 7.52 12.26
C PRO A 253 21.50 6.64 12.37
N ARG A 254 21.47 5.64 13.27
CA ARG A 254 22.54 4.68 13.47
C ARG A 254 22.80 3.83 12.22
N PHE A 255 21.74 3.33 11.61
CA PHE A 255 21.87 2.54 10.38
C PHE A 255 22.36 3.41 9.21
N CYS A 256 21.89 4.66 9.11
CA CYS A 256 22.42 5.63 8.13
C CYS A 256 23.95 5.82 8.32
N TRP A 257 24.42 5.93 9.56
CA TRP A 257 25.87 6.01 9.83
C TRP A 257 26.60 4.79 9.29
N THR A 258 26.11 3.59 9.57
CA THR A 258 26.73 2.33 9.11
C THR A 258 26.80 2.29 7.58
N VAL A 259 25.69 2.58 6.90
CA VAL A 259 25.62 2.60 5.43
C VAL A 259 26.58 3.64 4.85
N CYS A 260 26.57 4.87 5.37
CA CYS A 260 27.47 5.93 4.89
C CYS A 260 28.93 5.57 5.13
N SER A 261 29.25 4.89 6.24
CA SER A 261 30.61 4.45 6.55
C SER A 261 31.10 3.36 5.60
N VAL A 262 30.23 2.47 5.14
CA VAL A 262 30.54 1.46 4.11
C VAL A 262 30.60 2.09 2.71
N TYR A 263 29.69 2.99 2.40
CA TYR A 263 29.62 3.61 1.07
C TYR A 263 30.80 4.55 0.80
N LYS A 264 31.29 5.27 1.82
CA LYS A 264 32.33 6.28 1.63
C LYS A 264 33.58 5.73 0.93
N PRO A 265 34.28 4.70 1.44
CA PRO A 265 35.44 4.14 0.77
C PRO A 265 35.13 3.55 -0.62
N LEU A 266 33.90 2.98 -0.82
CA LEU A 266 33.49 2.45 -2.11
C LEU A 266 33.26 3.55 -3.14
N ILE A 267 32.62 4.66 -2.75
CA ILE A 267 32.40 5.81 -3.62
C ILE A 267 33.75 6.48 -3.96
N ASP A 268 34.61 6.67 -2.96
CA ASP A 268 35.92 7.31 -3.14
C ASP A 268 36.84 6.50 -4.07
N SER A 269 36.71 5.15 -4.05
CA SER A 269 37.45 4.26 -4.95
C SER A 269 36.77 3.95 -6.28
N GLY A 270 35.54 4.41 -6.50
CA GLY A 270 34.74 4.07 -7.67
C GLY A 270 34.23 2.63 -7.68
N GLY A 271 34.17 1.97 -6.50
CA GLY A 271 33.67 0.61 -6.32
C GLY A 271 32.16 0.49 -6.50
N LYS A 272 31.69 -0.76 -6.59
CA LYS A 272 30.26 -1.09 -6.67
C LYS A 272 29.65 -1.02 -5.28
N LEU A 273 28.52 -0.31 -5.14
CA LEU A 273 27.75 -0.25 -3.90
C LEU A 273 26.95 -1.55 -3.69
N PRO A 274 26.74 -1.98 -2.43
CA PRO A 274 25.95 -3.17 -2.14
C PRO A 274 24.47 -2.97 -2.54
N GLU A 275 23.92 -3.88 -3.32
CA GLU A 275 22.55 -3.82 -3.84
C GLU A 275 21.52 -4.49 -2.93
N THR A 276 21.99 -5.28 -1.97
CA THR A 276 21.15 -6.03 -1.02
C THR A 276 21.62 -5.84 0.40
N LEU A 277 20.71 -6.11 1.35
CA LEU A 277 21.04 -6.12 2.76
C LEU A 277 22.15 -7.14 3.08
N SER A 278 22.09 -8.31 2.45
CA SER A 278 23.11 -9.36 2.61
C SER A 278 24.48 -8.90 2.14
N GLN A 279 24.59 -8.22 0.99
CA GLN A 279 25.86 -7.67 0.50
C GLN A 279 26.43 -6.61 1.45
N LEU A 280 25.58 -5.72 1.97
CA LEU A 280 26.01 -4.71 2.94
C LEU A 280 26.66 -5.37 4.17
N PHE A 281 26.01 -6.39 4.73
CA PHE A 281 26.54 -7.08 5.90
C PHE A 281 27.75 -7.96 5.58
N VAL A 282 27.86 -8.48 4.38
CA VAL A 282 29.09 -9.13 3.88
C VAL A 282 30.25 -8.13 3.88
N ASP A 283 30.08 -6.94 3.35
CA ASP A 283 31.12 -5.90 3.31
C ASP A 283 31.53 -5.45 4.73
N ILE A 284 30.53 -5.28 5.62
CA ILE A 284 30.79 -4.96 7.04
C ILE A 284 31.62 -6.05 7.68
N LEU A 285 31.20 -7.31 7.55
CA LEU A 285 31.88 -8.43 8.21
C LEU A 285 33.30 -8.65 7.67
N VAL A 286 33.46 -8.56 6.35
CA VAL A 286 34.80 -8.64 5.72
C VAL A 286 35.74 -7.55 6.29
N GLY A 287 35.24 -6.31 6.39
CA GLY A 287 36.00 -5.20 6.97
C GLY A 287 36.39 -5.45 8.43
N LEU A 288 35.48 -5.98 9.25
CA LEU A 288 35.74 -6.30 10.66
C LEU A 288 36.73 -7.44 10.82
N ILE A 289 36.60 -8.52 10.04
CA ILE A 289 37.52 -9.66 10.10
C ILE A 289 38.95 -9.26 9.67
N GLN A 290 39.07 -8.44 8.63
CA GLN A 290 40.38 -7.93 8.17
C GLN A 290 41.12 -7.14 9.26
N THR A 291 40.41 -6.37 10.09
CA THR A 291 41.04 -5.60 11.18
C THR A 291 41.58 -6.49 12.28
N LEU A 292 41.06 -7.70 12.44
CA LEU A 292 41.44 -8.62 13.51
C LEU A 292 42.69 -9.48 13.18
N SER A 293 43.08 -9.51 11.91
CA SER A 293 44.27 -10.30 11.43
C SER A 293 44.23 -11.78 11.85
N LEU A 294 43.02 -12.39 11.91
CA LEU A 294 42.82 -13.78 12.29
C LEU A 294 43.15 -14.72 11.12
N SER A 295 43.63 -15.90 11.41
CA SER A 295 43.68 -16.99 10.43
C SER A 295 42.29 -17.43 10.02
N GLN A 296 42.13 -18.08 8.85
CA GLN A 296 40.86 -18.59 8.37
C GLN A 296 40.15 -19.49 9.39
N ALA A 297 40.91 -20.38 10.05
CA ALA A 297 40.33 -21.29 11.05
C ALA A 297 39.84 -20.53 12.30
N GLU A 298 40.61 -19.56 12.78
CA GLU A 298 40.24 -18.71 13.93
C GLU A 298 39.00 -17.84 13.59
N GLY A 299 38.97 -17.26 12.40
CA GLY A 299 37.81 -16.47 11.92
C GLY A 299 36.55 -17.32 11.85
N THR A 300 36.63 -18.54 11.33
CA THR A 300 35.52 -19.49 11.28
C THR A 300 35.02 -19.85 12.68
N GLU A 301 35.92 -20.19 13.61
CA GLU A 301 35.54 -20.53 14.98
C GLU A 301 34.91 -19.35 15.73
N LEU A 302 35.40 -18.13 15.51
CA LEU A 302 34.82 -16.91 16.06
C LEU A 302 33.38 -16.73 15.57
N VAL A 303 33.15 -16.84 14.25
CA VAL A 303 31.79 -16.71 13.67
C VAL A 303 30.87 -17.81 14.17
N LEU A 304 31.36 -19.05 14.34
CA LEU A 304 30.55 -20.14 14.89
C LEU A 304 30.23 -19.92 16.38
N ALA A 305 31.15 -19.34 17.17
CA ALA A 305 30.87 -18.95 18.56
C ALA A 305 29.81 -17.84 18.63
N LEU A 306 29.94 -16.78 17.80
CA LEU A 306 28.93 -15.73 17.64
C LEU A 306 27.58 -16.30 17.17
N GLY A 307 27.58 -17.28 16.28
CA GLY A 307 26.38 -17.99 15.81
C GLY A 307 25.65 -18.75 16.92
N ARG A 308 26.39 -19.42 17.83
CA ARG A 308 25.82 -20.07 19.02
C ARG A 308 25.15 -19.05 19.95
N MET A 309 25.81 -17.92 20.20
CA MET A 309 25.24 -16.80 20.95
C MET A 309 23.98 -16.24 20.25
N ALA A 310 24.05 -15.99 18.96
CA ALA A 310 22.92 -15.48 18.17
C ALA A 310 21.71 -16.43 18.22
N SER A 311 21.95 -17.75 18.12
CA SER A 311 20.90 -18.76 18.25
C SER A 311 20.27 -18.76 19.67
N HIS A 312 21.06 -18.64 20.71
CA HIS A 312 20.55 -18.52 22.08
C HIS A 312 19.73 -17.25 22.25
N CYS A 313 20.28 -16.11 21.85
CA CYS A 313 19.58 -14.81 21.95
C CYS A 313 18.27 -14.75 21.15
N SER A 314 18.20 -15.36 19.98
CA SER A 314 16.97 -15.37 19.18
C SER A 314 15.87 -16.24 19.79
N VAL A 315 16.21 -17.35 20.41
CA VAL A 315 15.25 -18.22 21.13
C VAL A 315 14.73 -17.53 22.38
N GLU A 316 15.62 -16.90 23.15
CA GLU A 316 15.26 -16.16 24.38
C GLU A 316 14.71 -14.74 24.08
N GLN A 317 14.63 -14.34 22.84
CA GLN A 317 14.12 -13.04 22.37
C GLN A 317 14.85 -11.82 22.98
N HIS A 318 16.14 -11.89 23.17
CA HIS A 318 16.97 -10.79 23.64
C HIS A 318 18.30 -10.70 22.86
N LEU A 319 19.08 -9.63 23.08
CA LEU A 319 20.33 -9.36 22.36
C LEU A 319 21.59 -9.61 23.21
N SER A 320 21.44 -10.00 24.46
CA SER A 320 22.52 -9.97 25.44
C SER A 320 22.71 -11.31 26.14
N CYS A 321 23.97 -11.59 26.52
CA CYS A 321 24.37 -12.75 27.28
C CYS A 321 25.33 -12.34 28.42
N THR A 322 25.33 -13.13 29.49
CA THR A 322 26.32 -12.99 30.58
C THR A 322 27.67 -13.58 30.17
N LYS A 323 28.75 -13.14 30.83
CA LYS A 323 30.07 -13.67 30.60
C LYS A 323 30.14 -15.20 30.76
N ALA A 324 29.43 -15.76 31.73
CA ALA A 324 29.37 -17.23 31.96
C ALA A 324 28.77 -17.96 30.75
N GLN A 325 27.70 -17.42 30.18
CA GLN A 325 27.10 -17.96 28.95
C GLN A 325 28.05 -17.87 27.75
N MET A 326 28.84 -16.79 27.65
CA MET A 326 29.81 -16.61 26.58
C MET A 326 30.88 -17.70 26.58
N TYR A 327 31.35 -18.12 27.75
CA TYR A 327 32.29 -19.25 27.86
C TYR A 327 31.69 -20.55 27.32
N SER A 328 30.39 -20.78 27.53
CA SER A 328 29.69 -21.99 27.00
C SER A 328 29.60 -21.97 25.48
N PHE A 329 29.66 -20.79 24.86
CA PHE A 329 29.63 -20.65 23.39
C PHE A 329 31.03 -20.77 22.74
N GLY A 330 32.12 -20.86 23.54
CA GLY A 330 33.50 -21.06 23.03
C GLY A 330 34.27 -19.78 22.80
N PHE A 331 33.98 -18.69 23.54
CA PHE A 331 34.66 -17.40 23.38
C PHE A 331 36.00 -17.28 24.16
N GLN A 332 36.45 -18.29 24.87
CA GLN A 332 37.62 -18.20 25.75
C GLN A 332 38.86 -17.61 25.08
N GLN A 333 39.09 -17.94 23.82
CA GLN A 333 40.25 -17.48 23.04
C GLN A 333 40.01 -16.16 22.29
N PHE A 334 38.80 -15.63 22.30
CA PHE A 334 38.42 -14.46 21.51
C PHE A 334 38.04 -13.23 22.34
N LEU A 335 38.23 -13.26 23.65
CA LEU A 335 37.79 -12.18 24.55
C LEU A 335 38.39 -10.81 24.21
N THR A 336 39.57 -10.76 23.62
CA THR A 336 40.25 -9.52 23.18
C THR A 336 39.72 -8.98 21.84
N SER A 337 38.96 -9.78 21.09
CA SER A 337 38.43 -9.43 19.76
C SER A 337 36.92 -9.28 19.76
N VAL A 338 36.25 -9.59 20.85
CA VAL A 338 34.79 -9.61 20.97
C VAL A 338 34.19 -8.21 20.90
N ASP A 339 34.89 -7.20 21.42
CA ASP A 339 34.48 -5.78 21.41
C ASP A 339 34.20 -5.25 19.98
N THR A 340 34.82 -5.86 18.99
CA THR A 340 34.61 -5.52 17.57
C THR A 340 33.19 -5.86 17.09
N PHE A 341 32.58 -6.93 17.62
CA PHE A 341 31.28 -7.44 17.22
C PHE A 341 30.19 -7.18 18.24
N LEU A 342 30.55 -7.09 19.52
CA LEU A 342 29.63 -7.01 20.63
C LEU A 342 29.89 -5.74 21.45
N ARG A 343 28.80 -5.18 21.94
CA ARG A 343 28.86 -4.12 22.96
C ARG A 343 29.08 -4.77 24.32
N ILE A 344 30.04 -4.26 25.08
CA ILE A 344 30.40 -4.72 26.41
C ILE A 344 29.81 -3.74 27.42
N ASP A 345 28.97 -4.23 28.32
CA ASP A 345 28.35 -3.47 29.37
C ASP A 345 28.91 -3.97 30.73
N GLY A 346 29.73 -3.15 31.36
CA GLY A 346 30.49 -3.47 32.56
C GLY A 346 31.97 -3.70 32.32
N GLU A 347 32.76 -4.00 33.38
CA GLU A 347 34.15 -4.35 33.25
C GLU A 347 34.27 -5.83 32.85
N MET A 348 35.10 -6.13 31.83
CA MET A 348 35.29 -7.50 31.32
C MET A 348 35.80 -8.47 32.40
N GLU A 349 36.39 -7.96 33.47
CA GLU A 349 36.92 -8.74 34.60
C GLU A 349 35.79 -9.11 35.59
N SER A 350 34.67 -8.38 35.59
CA SER A 350 33.51 -8.63 36.48
C SER A 350 32.61 -9.77 35.98
N ASP A 351 32.06 -10.55 36.89
CA ASP A 351 31.06 -11.56 36.59
C ASP A 351 29.69 -10.95 36.22
N THR A 352 29.48 -9.67 36.48
CA THR A 352 28.30 -8.91 36.13
C THR A 352 28.36 -8.32 34.70
N CYS A 353 29.43 -8.56 33.97
CA CYS A 353 29.63 -8.11 32.60
C CYS A 353 28.57 -8.74 31.70
N VAL A 354 27.90 -7.91 30.88
CA VAL A 354 26.92 -8.31 29.89
C VAL A 354 27.42 -7.94 28.50
N LEU A 355 27.40 -8.91 27.60
CA LEU A 355 27.76 -8.71 26.20
C LEU A 355 26.49 -8.77 25.34
N SER A 356 26.36 -7.86 24.39
CA SER A 356 25.18 -7.75 23.54
C SER A 356 25.55 -7.47 22.08
N PHE A 357 24.73 -7.98 21.14
CA PHE A 357 24.86 -7.57 19.76
C PHE A 357 24.50 -6.08 19.60
N HIS A 358 25.18 -5.40 18.68
CA HIS A 358 24.92 -3.99 18.39
C HIS A 358 23.50 -3.75 17.81
N SER A 359 22.95 -4.75 17.12
CA SER A 359 21.59 -4.73 16.58
C SER A 359 21.10 -6.15 16.30
N GLN A 360 19.79 -6.30 16.18
CA GLN A 360 19.15 -7.55 15.77
C GLN A 360 19.62 -7.99 14.37
N LEU A 361 19.82 -7.05 13.44
CA LEU A 361 20.28 -7.36 12.08
C LEU A 361 21.63 -8.09 12.06
N ILE A 362 22.62 -7.63 12.83
CA ILE A 362 23.91 -8.32 12.89
C ILE A 362 23.80 -9.69 13.55
N GLN A 363 22.94 -9.82 14.57
CA GLN A 363 22.65 -11.11 15.21
C GLN A 363 22.09 -12.12 14.18
N GLU A 364 21.07 -11.72 13.41
CA GLU A 364 20.43 -12.58 12.43
C GLU A 364 21.36 -12.91 11.25
N PHE A 365 22.17 -11.94 10.81
CA PHE A 365 23.16 -12.18 9.78
C PHE A 365 24.23 -13.20 10.21
N ILE A 366 24.76 -13.07 11.43
CA ILE A 366 25.72 -14.02 12.00
C ILE A 366 25.08 -15.41 12.17
N LEU A 367 23.81 -15.46 12.57
CA LEU A 367 23.06 -16.71 12.68
C LEU A 367 22.93 -17.42 11.32
N ALA A 368 22.55 -16.66 10.27
CA ALA A 368 22.48 -17.18 8.90
C ALA A 368 23.84 -17.68 8.40
N LEU A 369 24.89 -16.93 8.63
CA LEU A 369 26.26 -17.26 8.24
C LEU A 369 26.74 -18.53 8.94
N SER A 370 26.52 -18.65 10.25
CA SER A 370 26.89 -19.82 11.06
C SER A 370 26.16 -21.10 10.59
N PHE A 371 24.94 -20.97 10.07
CA PHE A 371 24.21 -22.09 9.48
C PHE A 371 24.99 -22.68 8.29
N PHE A 372 25.48 -21.85 7.38
CA PHE A 372 26.21 -22.33 6.21
C PHE A 372 27.62 -22.80 6.51
N LEU A 373 28.30 -22.25 7.54
CA LEU A 373 29.64 -22.67 7.92
C LEU A 373 29.70 -23.92 8.81
N GLY A 374 28.58 -24.27 9.46
CA GLY A 374 28.54 -25.34 10.44
C GLY A 374 28.79 -26.73 9.86
N LYS A 375 29.63 -27.51 10.52
CA LYS A 375 30.01 -28.88 10.13
C LYS A 375 29.21 -29.98 10.85
N MET A 376 28.50 -29.62 11.94
CA MET A 376 27.88 -30.60 12.85
C MET A 376 26.37 -30.77 12.60
N THR A 377 25.88 -31.94 13.02
CA THR A 377 24.52 -32.48 13.01
C THR A 377 23.45 -31.65 12.29
N TYR A 378 22.98 -32.20 11.23
CA TYR A 378 22.09 -31.68 10.24
C TYR A 378 20.75 -31.20 10.83
N THR A 379 20.59 -29.90 10.91
CA THR A 379 19.28 -29.29 11.06
C THR A 379 18.91 -28.71 9.68
N SER A 380 17.79 -29.15 9.10
CA SER A 380 17.34 -28.60 7.82
C SER A 380 17.03 -27.08 7.94
N ALA A 381 17.08 -26.38 6.81
CA ALA A 381 16.75 -24.95 6.74
C ALA A 381 15.36 -24.68 7.31
N GLU A 382 14.38 -25.52 7.01
CA GLU A 382 13.02 -25.43 7.52
C GLU A 382 12.98 -25.49 9.06
N LYS A 383 13.66 -26.48 9.65
CA LYS A 383 13.73 -26.63 11.12
C LYS A 383 14.46 -25.47 11.79
N MET A 384 15.50 -24.97 11.14
CA MET A 384 16.24 -23.81 11.63
C MET A 384 15.33 -22.55 11.63
N LEU A 385 14.66 -22.26 10.53
CA LEU A 385 13.75 -21.13 10.40
C LEU A 385 12.63 -21.21 11.43
N LYS A 386 11.98 -22.39 11.56
CA LYS A 386 10.91 -22.60 12.52
C LYS A 386 11.37 -22.44 13.97
N LYS A 387 12.59 -22.91 14.31
CA LYS A 387 13.17 -22.77 15.65
C LYS A 387 13.34 -21.30 16.06
N HIS A 388 13.65 -20.43 15.11
CA HIS A 388 13.99 -19.03 15.34
C HIS A 388 12.88 -18.05 14.90
N GLU A 389 11.70 -18.53 14.51
CA GLU A 389 10.62 -17.74 13.91
C GLU A 389 10.19 -16.56 14.80
N ASP A 390 10.02 -16.79 16.09
CA ASP A 390 9.56 -15.75 17.03
C ASP A 390 10.64 -14.69 17.35
N GLY A 391 11.90 -15.01 17.16
CA GLY A 391 13.04 -14.15 17.55
C GLY A 391 13.77 -13.52 16.38
N THR A 392 13.34 -13.76 15.13
CA THR A 392 13.99 -13.24 13.92
C THR A 392 13.00 -12.68 12.92
N LYS A 393 13.42 -11.66 12.17
CA LYS A 393 12.61 -11.01 11.12
C LYS A 393 13.24 -11.09 9.74
N PHE A 394 14.57 -11.21 9.66
CA PHE A 394 15.37 -11.13 8.44
C PHE A 394 16.26 -12.34 8.21
N LEU A 395 16.12 -13.39 9.01
CA LEU A 395 16.93 -14.58 8.93
C LEU A 395 16.85 -15.25 7.55
N ASP A 396 15.65 -15.41 7.01
CA ASP A 396 15.40 -15.97 5.68
C ASP A 396 15.97 -15.07 4.56
N VAL A 397 15.92 -13.76 4.75
CA VAL A 397 16.49 -12.76 3.83
C VAL A 397 18.01 -12.93 3.73
N PHE A 398 18.70 -13.05 4.88
CA PHE A 398 20.15 -13.29 4.90
C PHE A 398 20.53 -14.66 4.35
N LEU A 399 19.75 -15.70 4.68
CA LEU A 399 19.97 -17.04 4.11
C LEU A 399 19.84 -17.03 2.58
N SER A 400 18.84 -16.31 2.05
CA SER A 400 18.63 -16.19 0.61
C SER A 400 19.82 -15.52 -0.07
N GLY A 401 20.28 -14.38 0.43
CA GLY A 401 21.44 -13.68 -0.13
C GLY A 401 22.72 -14.54 -0.05
N LEU A 402 23.03 -15.09 1.13
CA LEU A 402 24.22 -15.92 1.36
C LEU A 402 24.20 -17.27 0.61
N SER A 403 23.03 -17.76 0.18
CA SER A 403 22.95 -18.97 -0.64
C SER A 403 23.53 -18.78 -2.04
N GLU A 404 23.67 -17.53 -2.51
CA GLU A 404 24.16 -17.23 -3.85
C GLU A 404 25.69 -17.00 -3.88
N PRO A 405 26.41 -17.67 -4.80
CA PRO A 405 27.87 -17.60 -4.87
C PRO A 405 28.42 -16.17 -5.05
N THR A 406 27.70 -15.34 -5.81
CA THR A 406 28.10 -13.96 -6.09
C THR A 406 28.18 -13.10 -4.84
N GLN A 407 27.38 -13.42 -3.82
CA GLN A 407 27.30 -12.66 -2.57
C GLN A 407 28.23 -13.25 -1.49
N ARG A 408 28.34 -14.59 -1.37
CA ARG A 408 29.11 -15.23 -0.30
C ARG A 408 30.61 -15.32 -0.57
N ARG A 409 31.07 -15.32 -1.83
CA ARG A 409 32.50 -15.47 -2.18
C ARG A 409 33.46 -14.55 -1.40
N PRO A 410 33.12 -13.26 -1.17
CA PRO A 410 34.02 -12.41 -0.36
C PRO A 410 34.27 -12.97 1.05
N LEU A 411 33.25 -13.59 1.67
CA LEU A 411 33.36 -14.22 2.99
C LEU A 411 34.08 -15.55 2.93
N GLU A 412 33.91 -16.36 1.89
CA GLU A 412 34.55 -17.66 1.73
C GLU A 412 36.07 -17.52 1.66
N ASN A 413 36.58 -16.41 1.16
CA ASN A 413 38.05 -16.11 1.16
C ASN A 413 38.64 -15.98 2.56
N PHE A 414 37.86 -15.57 3.57
CA PHE A 414 38.30 -15.36 4.95
C PHE A 414 37.84 -16.45 5.92
N LEU A 415 36.73 -17.11 5.65
CA LEU A 415 36.09 -18.05 6.56
C LEU A 415 36.06 -19.50 6.05
N GLY A 416 36.51 -19.74 4.81
CA GLY A 416 36.43 -21.03 4.16
C GLY A 416 35.10 -21.25 3.45
N GLU A 417 35.03 -22.29 2.64
CA GLU A 417 33.87 -22.61 1.80
C GLU A 417 32.64 -22.95 2.65
N PHE A 418 31.49 -22.48 2.17
CA PHE A 418 30.19 -22.82 2.76
C PHE A 418 29.85 -24.28 2.49
N ASN A 419 29.18 -24.92 3.45
CA ASN A 419 28.76 -26.31 3.33
C ASN A 419 27.77 -26.49 2.16
N PRO A 420 28.13 -27.22 1.09
CA PRO A 420 27.31 -27.34 -0.11
C PRO A 420 25.93 -27.99 0.15
N ASP A 421 25.89 -28.94 1.10
CA ASP A 421 24.65 -29.65 1.42
C ASP A 421 23.62 -28.70 2.08
N ARG A 422 24.09 -27.78 2.92
CA ARG A 422 23.22 -26.76 3.53
C ARG A 422 22.75 -25.70 2.55
N VAL A 423 23.60 -25.29 1.63
CA VAL A 423 23.22 -24.40 0.55
C VAL A 423 22.14 -25.04 -0.32
N LYS A 424 22.32 -26.32 -0.68
CA LYS A 424 21.35 -27.08 -1.46
C LYS A 424 20.02 -27.27 -0.72
N ASP A 425 20.07 -27.60 0.56
CA ASP A 425 18.89 -27.78 1.42
C ASP A 425 18.07 -26.48 1.51
N PHE A 426 18.73 -25.34 1.75
CA PHE A 426 18.05 -24.06 1.76
C PHE A 426 17.41 -23.71 0.41
N LYS A 427 18.13 -23.91 -0.70
CA LYS A 427 17.58 -23.63 -2.05
C LYS A 427 16.37 -24.49 -2.38
N GLN A 428 16.37 -25.75 -1.95
CA GLN A 428 15.22 -26.65 -2.14
C GLN A 428 14.02 -26.21 -1.30
N TRP A 429 14.24 -25.88 -0.04
CA TRP A 429 13.18 -25.32 0.81
C TRP A 429 12.63 -24.01 0.22
N PHE A 430 13.50 -23.10 -0.21
CA PHE A 430 13.10 -21.82 -0.78
C PHE A 430 12.20 -22.00 -2.01
N LYS A 431 12.58 -22.90 -2.91
CA LYS A 431 11.80 -23.18 -4.11
C LYS A 431 10.41 -23.72 -3.76
N SER A 432 10.34 -24.76 -2.92
CA SER A 432 9.07 -25.39 -2.54
C SER A 432 8.14 -24.42 -1.80
N SER A 433 8.66 -23.67 -0.83
CA SER A 433 7.90 -22.69 -0.07
C SER A 433 7.39 -21.53 -0.95
N SER A 434 8.20 -21.08 -1.91
CA SER A 434 7.81 -19.99 -2.83
C SER A 434 6.75 -20.45 -3.81
N GLU A 435 6.84 -21.65 -4.36
CA GLU A 435 5.84 -22.21 -5.26
C GLU A 435 4.47 -22.36 -4.57
N GLU A 436 4.45 -22.82 -3.32
CA GLU A 436 3.24 -22.91 -2.51
C GLU A 436 2.63 -21.53 -2.23
N SER A 437 3.44 -20.60 -1.76
CA SER A 437 3.00 -19.22 -1.43
C SER A 437 2.39 -18.51 -2.65
N LEU A 438 3.02 -18.60 -3.82
CA LEU A 438 2.59 -17.92 -5.05
C LEU A 438 1.31 -18.51 -5.69
N GLN A 439 0.87 -19.70 -5.29
CA GLN A 439 -0.42 -20.27 -5.69
C GLN A 439 -1.57 -19.76 -4.82
N GLY A 440 -1.26 -19.29 -3.60
CA GLY A 440 -2.22 -18.73 -2.66
C GLY A 440 -2.68 -17.32 -2.98
N TYR A 441 -3.47 -16.75 -2.08
CA TYR A 441 -4.00 -15.37 -2.16
C TYR A 441 -3.45 -14.46 -1.05
N ASN A 442 -2.51 -14.93 -0.25
CA ASN A 442 -1.92 -14.18 0.84
C ASN A 442 -0.84 -13.22 0.30
N ALA A 443 -1.12 -11.92 0.31
CA ALA A 443 -0.20 -10.90 -0.18
C ALA A 443 1.13 -10.86 0.60
N ASP A 444 1.09 -11.05 1.91
CA ASP A 444 2.30 -11.01 2.76
C ASP A 444 3.26 -12.13 2.41
N GLU A 445 2.74 -13.32 2.07
CA GLU A 445 3.56 -14.44 1.60
C GLU A 445 4.16 -14.17 0.22
N HIS A 446 3.41 -13.53 -0.69
CA HIS A 446 3.94 -13.10 -1.98
C HIS A 446 5.06 -12.08 -1.80
N TYR A 447 4.88 -11.07 -0.95
CA TYR A 447 5.91 -10.07 -0.69
C TYR A 447 7.14 -10.69 -0.04
N ARG A 448 6.96 -11.64 0.87
CA ARG A 448 8.07 -12.40 1.45
C ARG A 448 8.86 -13.14 0.35
N CYS A 449 8.16 -13.85 -0.54
CA CYS A 449 8.81 -14.53 -1.67
C CYS A 449 9.58 -13.54 -2.55
N PHE A 450 9.00 -12.39 -2.90
CA PHE A 450 9.67 -11.38 -3.70
C PHE A 450 10.90 -10.79 -3.00
N ARG A 451 10.84 -10.58 -1.69
CA ARG A 451 11.99 -10.14 -0.90
C ARG A 451 13.14 -11.15 -0.96
N LEU A 452 12.86 -12.44 -0.83
CA LEU A 452 13.87 -13.49 -0.92
C LEU A 452 14.48 -13.57 -2.32
N LEU A 453 13.67 -13.47 -3.37
CA LEU A 453 14.14 -13.44 -4.75
C LEU A 453 15.02 -12.22 -5.04
N HIS A 454 14.63 -11.05 -4.53
CA HIS A 454 15.45 -9.85 -4.65
C HIS A 454 16.79 -9.99 -3.92
N GLN A 455 16.81 -10.57 -2.72
CA GLN A 455 18.05 -10.79 -1.96
C GLN A 455 18.99 -11.76 -2.67
N ALA A 456 18.46 -12.77 -3.33
CA ALA A 456 19.26 -13.71 -4.13
C ALA A 456 19.95 -13.02 -5.33
N GLN A 457 19.39 -11.95 -5.88
CA GLN A 457 19.92 -11.25 -7.09
C GLN A 457 20.20 -12.23 -8.24
N ASN A 458 19.29 -13.20 -8.44
CA ASN A 458 19.42 -14.26 -9.45
C ASN A 458 18.19 -14.26 -10.37
N GLU A 459 18.33 -13.65 -11.54
CA GLU A 459 17.27 -13.54 -12.54
C GLU A 459 16.77 -14.90 -13.03
N SER A 460 17.67 -15.88 -13.16
CA SER A 460 17.29 -17.24 -13.57
C SER A 460 16.40 -17.92 -12.54
N LEU A 461 16.69 -17.70 -11.25
CA LEU A 461 15.87 -18.20 -10.14
C LEU A 461 14.48 -17.56 -10.13
N VAL A 462 14.39 -16.25 -10.43
CA VAL A 462 13.09 -15.58 -10.57
C VAL A 462 12.24 -16.24 -11.65
N LYS A 463 12.83 -16.48 -12.83
CA LYS A 463 12.13 -17.12 -13.97
C LYS A 463 11.77 -18.58 -13.71
N GLU A 464 12.55 -19.28 -12.89
CA GLU A 464 12.29 -20.67 -12.50
C GLU A 464 11.13 -20.78 -11.51
N ILE A 465 11.08 -19.92 -10.49
CA ILE A 465 10.07 -19.96 -9.43
C ILE A 465 8.75 -19.35 -9.91
N ILE A 466 8.79 -18.24 -10.64
CA ILE A 466 7.59 -17.56 -11.11
C ILE A 466 7.18 -18.10 -12.48
N ASN A 467 6.35 -19.13 -12.45
CA ASN A 467 5.78 -19.77 -13.63
C ASN A 467 4.44 -19.10 -14.05
N SER A 468 3.84 -19.61 -15.11
CA SER A 468 2.57 -19.08 -15.67
C SER A 468 1.36 -19.18 -14.72
N SER A 469 1.42 -20.01 -13.69
CA SER A 469 0.36 -20.16 -12.68
C SER A 469 0.59 -19.31 -11.43
N ALA A 470 1.77 -18.71 -11.29
CA ALA A 470 2.08 -17.85 -10.17
C ALA A 470 1.26 -16.56 -10.23
N ARG A 471 0.75 -16.14 -9.08
CA ARG A 471 0.00 -14.91 -8.94
C ARG A 471 0.95 -13.79 -8.54
N ILE A 472 1.30 -12.95 -9.50
CA ILE A 472 2.06 -11.73 -9.25
C ILE A 472 1.16 -10.53 -9.44
N GLY A 473 1.37 -9.48 -8.68
CA GLY A 473 0.61 -8.24 -8.86
C GLY A 473 -0.67 -8.15 -8.02
N LEU A 474 -0.68 -8.75 -6.85
CA LEU A 474 -1.71 -8.53 -5.83
C LEU A 474 -1.26 -7.43 -4.88
N SER A 475 -2.08 -6.39 -4.71
CA SER A 475 -1.90 -5.39 -3.68
C SER A 475 -3.09 -5.42 -2.74
N TYR A 476 -2.81 -5.12 -1.47
CA TYR A 476 -3.78 -4.93 -0.41
C TYR A 476 -3.30 -3.78 0.48
N ASP A 477 -4.08 -3.43 1.49
CA ASP A 477 -3.81 -2.38 2.47
C ASP A 477 -2.40 -2.42 3.13
N SER A 478 -1.73 -3.56 3.08
CA SER A 478 -0.44 -3.82 3.72
C SER A 478 0.79 -3.46 2.88
N LEU A 479 0.62 -2.94 1.65
CA LEU A 479 1.77 -2.60 0.81
C LEU A 479 2.67 -1.55 1.47
N THR A 480 3.93 -1.90 1.65
CA THR A 480 4.96 -1.00 2.20
C THR A 480 6.01 -0.67 1.15
N LEU A 481 6.83 0.35 1.42
CA LEU A 481 7.96 0.67 0.54
C LEU A 481 8.95 -0.51 0.41
N GLN A 482 9.14 -1.28 1.49
CA GLN A 482 9.99 -2.48 1.47
C GLN A 482 9.51 -3.54 0.47
N ASP A 483 8.22 -3.60 0.21
CA ASP A 483 7.62 -4.58 -0.70
C ASP A 483 7.68 -4.12 -2.16
N CYS A 484 7.70 -2.79 -2.37
CA CYS A 484 7.73 -2.20 -3.71
C CYS A 484 9.02 -2.52 -4.48
N VAL A 485 10.17 -2.48 -3.82
CA VAL A 485 11.48 -2.74 -4.47
C VAL A 485 11.59 -4.19 -4.96
N PRO A 486 11.31 -5.22 -4.13
CA PRO A 486 11.34 -6.60 -4.60
C PRO A 486 10.30 -6.87 -5.69
N TRP A 487 9.13 -6.30 -5.55
CA TRP A 487 8.09 -6.46 -6.56
C TRP A 487 8.53 -5.86 -7.90
N SER A 488 9.05 -4.64 -7.88
CA SER A 488 9.61 -3.99 -9.07
C SER A 488 10.75 -4.79 -9.70
N TYR A 489 11.66 -5.34 -8.87
CA TYR A 489 12.75 -6.21 -9.32
C TYR A 489 12.21 -7.47 -10.02
N VAL A 490 11.26 -8.17 -9.40
CA VAL A 490 10.66 -9.39 -9.97
C VAL A 490 9.99 -9.10 -11.30
N VAL A 491 9.17 -8.07 -11.40
CA VAL A 491 8.51 -7.69 -12.65
C VAL A 491 9.53 -7.34 -13.74
N THR A 492 10.61 -6.65 -13.36
CA THR A 492 11.69 -6.30 -14.28
C THR A 492 12.43 -7.54 -14.79
N CYS A 493 12.76 -8.49 -13.92
CA CYS A 493 13.39 -9.77 -14.32
C CYS A 493 12.53 -10.61 -15.27
N LEU A 494 11.21 -10.53 -15.11
CA LEU A 494 10.25 -11.21 -15.99
C LEU A 494 10.04 -10.47 -17.33
N GLY A 495 10.56 -9.26 -17.48
CA GLY A 495 10.33 -8.42 -18.66
C GLY A 495 8.94 -7.80 -18.72
N GLY A 496 8.20 -7.84 -17.64
CA GLY A 496 6.87 -7.23 -17.51
C GLY A 496 5.80 -8.14 -16.95
N THR A 497 4.61 -7.60 -16.75
CA THR A 497 3.42 -8.34 -16.31
C THR A 497 2.17 -7.95 -17.09
N LYS A 498 1.19 -8.87 -17.16
CA LYS A 498 -0.12 -8.57 -17.75
C LYS A 498 -0.89 -7.54 -16.94
N SER A 499 -0.80 -7.59 -15.61
CA SER A 499 -1.50 -6.65 -14.74
C SER A 499 -0.68 -6.39 -13.48
N LEU A 500 -0.44 -5.12 -13.19
CA LEU A 500 0.07 -4.62 -11.91
C LEU A 500 -1.13 -4.15 -11.10
N ASN A 501 -1.50 -4.91 -10.07
CA ASN A 501 -2.70 -4.65 -9.30
C ASN A 501 -2.36 -3.99 -7.97
N LEU A 502 -2.55 -2.68 -7.90
CA LEU A 502 -2.39 -1.82 -6.72
C LEU A 502 -3.74 -1.45 -6.09
N TYR A 503 -4.75 -2.33 -6.23
CA TYR A 503 -6.08 -2.12 -5.68
C TYR A 503 -6.06 -1.85 -4.18
N ASN A 504 -6.81 -0.84 -3.73
CA ASN A 504 -6.99 -0.48 -2.33
C ASN A 504 -5.67 -0.15 -1.57
N THR A 505 -4.68 0.40 -2.26
CA THR A 505 -3.46 0.91 -1.62
C THR A 505 -3.80 2.21 -0.88
N LYS A 506 -3.75 2.20 0.45
CA LYS A 506 -4.18 3.33 1.30
C LYS A 506 -3.41 4.61 1.03
N ASN A 507 -2.12 4.51 0.77
CA ASN A 507 -1.28 5.66 0.46
C ASN A 507 -0.12 5.22 -0.43
N LEU A 508 -0.22 5.49 -1.73
CA LEU A 508 0.91 5.35 -2.65
C LEU A 508 1.74 6.62 -2.54
N THR A 509 2.84 6.55 -1.79
CA THR A 509 3.76 7.67 -1.59
C THR A 509 4.59 7.96 -2.84
N GLU A 510 5.26 9.11 -2.86
CA GLU A 510 6.20 9.47 -3.93
C GLU A 510 7.30 8.41 -4.08
N GLU A 511 7.89 7.99 -2.97
CA GLU A 511 8.97 7.00 -2.94
C GLU A 511 8.52 5.63 -3.46
N MET A 512 7.33 5.18 -3.05
CA MET A 512 6.76 3.93 -3.55
C MET A 512 6.53 3.98 -5.07
N ALA A 513 5.99 5.09 -5.56
CA ALA A 513 5.75 5.30 -6.99
C ALA A 513 7.05 5.36 -7.79
N GLU A 514 8.10 6.04 -7.27
CA GLU A 514 9.42 6.10 -7.89
C GLU A 514 10.02 4.70 -8.04
N VAL A 515 9.96 3.90 -6.99
CA VAL A 515 10.48 2.53 -6.96
C VAL A 515 9.68 1.60 -7.89
N LEU A 516 8.35 1.75 -7.95
CA LEU A 516 7.47 0.94 -8.80
C LEU A 516 7.45 1.40 -10.27
N ALA A 517 7.97 2.58 -10.59
CA ALA A 517 7.93 3.13 -11.95
C ALA A 517 8.48 2.17 -13.02
N PRO A 518 9.58 1.43 -12.83
CA PRO A 518 10.02 0.42 -13.79
C PRO A 518 9.00 -0.69 -14.01
N ALA A 519 8.40 -1.21 -12.94
CA ALA A 519 7.36 -2.24 -13.04
C ALA A 519 6.09 -1.70 -13.70
N MET A 520 5.68 -0.46 -13.38
CA MET A 520 4.56 0.21 -14.03
C MET A 520 4.78 0.34 -15.53
N SER A 521 5.98 0.75 -15.96
CA SER A 521 6.30 0.93 -17.38
C SER A 521 6.32 -0.38 -18.18
N LEU A 522 6.53 -1.51 -17.54
CA LEU A 522 6.57 -2.85 -18.11
C LEU A 522 5.24 -3.61 -17.98
N SER A 523 4.22 -3.01 -17.43
CA SER A 523 2.91 -3.64 -17.20
C SER A 523 1.90 -3.22 -18.27
N LEU A 524 1.15 -4.18 -18.82
CA LEU A 524 0.10 -3.88 -19.81
C LEU A 524 -1.11 -3.21 -19.20
N LYS A 525 -1.45 -3.58 -17.96
CA LYS A 525 -2.55 -2.99 -17.19
C LYS A 525 -2.07 -2.54 -15.82
N ILE A 526 -2.48 -1.35 -15.39
CA ILE A 526 -2.27 -0.84 -14.03
C ILE A 526 -3.62 -0.61 -13.38
N VAL A 527 -3.86 -1.24 -12.22
CA VAL A 527 -5.08 -1.10 -11.43
C VAL A 527 -4.77 -0.37 -10.13
N LEU A 528 -5.32 0.83 -10.00
CA LEU A 528 -5.19 1.72 -8.84
C LEU A 528 -6.57 2.06 -8.24
N GLN A 529 -7.56 1.18 -8.44
CA GLN A 529 -8.90 1.37 -7.88
C GLN A 529 -8.85 1.49 -6.37
N ARG A 530 -9.64 2.42 -5.82
CA ARG A 530 -9.75 2.69 -4.37
C ARG A 530 -8.41 3.00 -3.69
N SER A 531 -7.41 3.41 -4.46
CA SER A 531 -6.08 3.75 -3.95
C SER A 531 -5.94 5.27 -3.82
N PHE A 532 -5.22 5.70 -2.80
CA PHE A 532 -4.87 7.11 -2.62
C PHE A 532 -3.45 7.34 -3.13
N LEU A 533 -3.31 8.24 -4.10
CA LEU A 533 -2.02 8.67 -4.64
C LEU A 533 -1.62 10.00 -4.00
N SER A 534 -0.42 10.06 -3.43
CA SER A 534 0.15 11.35 -3.02
C SER A 534 0.42 12.23 -4.25
N THR A 535 0.49 13.55 -4.05
CA THR A 535 0.78 14.47 -5.15
C THR A 535 2.12 14.17 -5.80
N GLY A 536 3.13 13.79 -5.01
CA GLY A 536 4.46 13.39 -5.50
C GLY A 536 4.48 12.06 -6.26
N ALA A 537 3.52 11.15 -6.03
CA ALA A 537 3.44 9.87 -6.75
C ALA A 537 2.98 10.03 -8.21
N VAL A 538 2.14 11.01 -8.48
CA VAL A 538 1.52 11.20 -9.81
C VAL A 538 2.54 11.46 -10.93
N PRO A 539 3.58 12.29 -10.76
CA PRO A 539 4.62 12.47 -11.77
C PRO A 539 5.36 11.19 -12.14
N HIS A 540 5.61 10.30 -11.18
CA HIS A 540 6.26 9.01 -11.44
C HIS A 540 5.36 8.07 -12.24
N LEU A 541 4.07 8.02 -11.91
CA LEU A 541 3.07 7.30 -12.71
C LEU A 541 3.00 7.87 -14.13
N ALA A 542 2.90 9.19 -14.28
CA ALA A 542 2.86 9.86 -15.58
C ALA A 542 4.10 9.55 -16.43
N SER A 543 5.29 9.59 -15.84
CA SER A 543 6.55 9.23 -16.52
C SER A 543 6.59 7.75 -16.93
N ALA A 544 6.10 6.85 -16.07
CA ALA A 544 6.03 5.42 -16.37
C ALA A 544 5.08 5.13 -17.55
N LEU A 545 3.92 5.80 -17.60
CA LEU A 545 2.96 5.68 -18.71
C LEU A 545 3.54 6.20 -20.03
N ASN A 546 4.21 7.34 -20.00
CA ASN A 546 4.79 7.96 -21.18
C ASN A 546 5.86 7.06 -21.83
N ARG A 547 6.70 6.42 -21.03
CA ARG A 547 7.81 5.57 -21.50
C ARG A 547 7.44 4.11 -21.68
N GLY A 548 6.31 3.69 -21.13
CA GLY A 548 5.94 2.29 -20.94
C GLY A 548 5.14 1.69 -22.09
N ILE A 549 4.68 0.47 -21.80
CA ILE A 549 3.85 -0.35 -22.72
C ILE A 549 2.39 -0.42 -22.27
N THR A 550 2.02 0.28 -21.20
CA THR A 550 0.70 0.20 -20.57
C THR A 550 -0.41 0.62 -21.54
N THR A 551 -1.40 -0.24 -21.69
CA THR A 551 -2.58 0.00 -22.54
C THR A 551 -3.85 0.27 -21.73
N GLU A 552 -3.92 -0.18 -20.48
CA GLU A 552 -5.08 -0.02 -19.61
C GLU A 552 -4.67 0.60 -18.27
N LEU A 553 -5.37 1.68 -17.86
CA LEU A 553 -5.19 2.34 -16.58
C LEU A 553 -6.54 2.49 -15.88
N ASP A 554 -6.67 1.95 -14.67
CA ASP A 554 -7.87 2.07 -13.87
C ASP A 554 -7.56 2.79 -12.53
N LEU A 555 -8.07 4.00 -12.41
CA LEU A 555 -7.98 4.88 -11.24
C LEU A 555 -9.32 5.05 -10.52
N SER A 556 -10.32 4.23 -10.83
CA SER A 556 -11.67 4.36 -10.29
C SER A 556 -11.67 4.42 -8.76
N TYR A 557 -12.43 5.34 -8.20
CA TYR A 557 -12.57 5.58 -6.75
C TYR A 557 -11.28 6.04 -6.03
N SER A 558 -10.30 6.60 -6.75
CA SER A 558 -8.99 6.98 -6.18
C SER A 558 -8.91 8.41 -5.64
N ARG A 559 -10.00 9.19 -5.71
CA ARG A 559 -10.07 10.60 -5.28
C ARG A 559 -8.91 11.45 -5.85
N LEU A 560 -8.68 11.33 -7.15
CA LEU A 560 -7.55 11.97 -7.83
C LEU A 560 -7.64 13.51 -7.77
N GLY A 561 -8.81 14.07 -8.09
CA GLY A 561 -9.04 15.52 -8.20
C GLY A 561 -8.38 16.13 -9.44
N ASP A 562 -8.76 17.38 -9.76
CA ASP A 562 -8.35 18.03 -11.00
C ASP A 562 -6.85 18.34 -11.06
N GLU A 563 -6.25 18.77 -9.93
CA GLU A 563 -4.82 19.11 -9.87
C GLU A 563 -3.92 17.91 -10.17
N LYS A 564 -4.17 16.77 -9.52
CA LYS A 564 -3.37 15.55 -9.77
C LYS A 564 -3.63 15.00 -11.17
N PHE A 565 -4.89 15.08 -11.64
CA PHE A 565 -5.23 14.65 -12.98
C PHE A 565 -4.52 15.49 -14.05
N LYS A 566 -4.40 16.81 -13.85
CA LYS A 566 -3.61 17.68 -14.73
C LYS A 566 -2.15 17.22 -14.86
N ILE A 567 -1.53 16.85 -13.74
CA ILE A 567 -0.16 16.30 -13.75
C ILE A 567 -0.14 14.97 -14.52
N LEU A 568 -1.10 14.09 -14.29
CA LEU A 568 -1.20 12.80 -14.98
C LEU A 568 -1.33 12.96 -16.50
N CYS A 569 -2.09 13.95 -16.96
CA CYS A 569 -2.28 14.24 -18.38
C CYS A 569 -0.97 14.54 -19.11
N THR A 570 0.05 15.03 -18.43
CA THR A 570 1.38 15.24 -19.04
C THR A 570 2.01 13.92 -19.54
N GLY A 571 1.75 12.82 -18.85
CA GLY A 571 2.20 11.48 -19.26
C GLY A 571 1.26 10.79 -20.24
N LEU A 572 -0.04 11.14 -20.21
CA LEU A 572 -1.05 10.51 -21.06
C LEU A 572 -1.02 11.01 -22.52
N ARG A 573 -0.41 12.17 -22.80
CA ARG A 573 -0.38 12.74 -24.16
C ARG A 573 0.34 11.87 -25.18
N ASP A 574 1.44 11.24 -24.78
CA ASP A 574 2.33 10.48 -25.66
C ASP A 574 2.44 9.00 -25.25
N CYS A 575 1.47 8.48 -24.53
CA CYS A 575 1.46 7.11 -24.04
C CYS A 575 0.70 6.14 -24.97
N LYS A 576 0.73 4.87 -24.62
CA LYS A 576 0.04 3.78 -25.34
C LYS A 576 -1.32 3.40 -24.75
N ILE A 577 -1.84 4.21 -23.82
CA ILE A 577 -3.12 3.94 -23.16
C ILE A 577 -4.26 3.91 -24.18
N GLN A 578 -5.02 2.83 -24.17
CA GLN A 578 -6.23 2.60 -24.97
C GLN A 578 -7.49 2.69 -24.10
N GLU A 579 -7.40 2.28 -22.84
CA GLU A 579 -8.52 2.29 -21.89
C GLU A 579 -8.14 3.06 -20.64
N LEU A 580 -8.94 4.09 -20.31
CA LEU A 580 -8.76 4.93 -19.12
C LEU A 580 -10.04 4.95 -18.31
N CYS A 581 -9.98 4.42 -17.08
CA CYS A 581 -11.09 4.43 -16.13
C CYS A 581 -10.83 5.43 -15.01
N LEU A 582 -11.69 6.44 -14.92
CA LEU A 582 -11.66 7.55 -13.96
C LEU A 582 -12.98 7.67 -13.19
N GLN A 583 -13.70 6.57 -12.99
CA GLN A 583 -14.98 6.59 -12.30
C GLN A 583 -14.82 7.07 -10.86
N SER A 584 -15.64 8.04 -10.44
CA SER A 584 -15.67 8.56 -9.06
C SER A 584 -14.27 9.02 -8.55
N CYS A 585 -13.57 9.81 -9.37
CA CYS A 585 -12.24 10.35 -9.07
C CYS A 585 -12.25 11.80 -8.57
N ASN A 586 -13.41 12.36 -8.21
CA ASN A 586 -13.61 13.77 -7.82
C ASN A 586 -13.15 14.77 -8.89
N LEU A 587 -13.37 14.44 -10.16
CA LEU A 587 -13.08 15.31 -11.28
C LEU A 587 -14.24 16.29 -11.53
N THR A 588 -13.90 17.49 -11.99
CA THR A 588 -14.85 18.53 -12.35
C THR A 588 -14.68 18.96 -13.83
N GLU A 589 -15.41 19.99 -14.24
CA GLU A 589 -15.29 20.58 -15.58
C GLU A 589 -13.88 21.09 -15.91
N GLU A 590 -13.07 21.40 -14.88
CA GLU A 590 -11.69 21.88 -15.05
C GLU A 590 -10.79 20.80 -15.64
N SER A 591 -10.97 19.54 -15.23
CA SER A 591 -10.21 18.40 -15.75
C SER A 591 -10.42 18.14 -17.25
N CYS A 592 -11.53 18.57 -17.81
CA CYS A 592 -11.87 18.31 -19.21
C CYS A 592 -10.95 19.03 -20.19
N GLU A 593 -10.39 20.19 -19.83
CA GLU A 593 -9.46 20.92 -20.68
C GLU A 593 -8.13 20.15 -20.84
N ASP A 594 -7.61 19.62 -19.75
CA ASP A 594 -6.41 18.80 -19.77
C ASP A 594 -6.65 17.50 -20.54
N LEU A 595 -7.82 16.89 -20.37
CA LEU A 595 -8.21 15.67 -21.08
C LEU A 595 -8.35 15.91 -22.60
N VAL A 596 -8.91 17.05 -23.02
CA VAL A 596 -8.97 17.44 -24.42
C VAL A 596 -7.57 17.47 -25.05
N SER A 597 -6.58 17.99 -24.33
CA SER A 597 -5.20 18.00 -24.79
C SER A 597 -4.61 16.59 -25.01
N VAL A 598 -5.07 15.60 -24.21
CA VAL A 598 -4.71 14.19 -24.39
C VAL A 598 -5.42 13.59 -25.61
N LEU A 599 -6.72 13.79 -25.72
CA LEU A 599 -7.54 13.23 -26.80
C LEU A 599 -7.17 13.76 -28.18
N THR A 600 -6.74 15.02 -28.26
CA THR A 600 -6.37 15.70 -29.52
C THR A 600 -4.89 15.60 -29.85
N SER A 601 -4.07 14.99 -29.00
CA SER A 601 -2.67 14.74 -29.28
C SER A 601 -2.54 13.79 -30.49
N GLY A 602 -1.63 14.06 -31.40
CA GLY A 602 -1.44 13.24 -32.60
C GLY A 602 -0.97 11.81 -32.31
N THR A 603 -0.56 11.54 -31.09
CA THR A 603 -0.02 10.25 -30.61
C THR A 603 -1.01 9.45 -29.79
N SER A 604 -2.13 10.05 -29.37
CA SER A 604 -3.14 9.39 -28.53
C SER A 604 -3.70 8.12 -29.14
N GLN A 605 -3.78 7.05 -28.32
CA GLN A 605 -4.38 5.77 -28.71
C GLN A 605 -5.69 5.50 -27.93
N LEU A 606 -6.16 6.48 -27.14
CA LEU A 606 -7.30 6.31 -26.23
C LEU A 606 -8.60 6.05 -27.00
N CYS A 607 -9.17 4.86 -26.82
CA CYS A 607 -10.42 4.43 -27.45
C CYS A 607 -11.58 4.23 -26.48
N LEU A 608 -11.30 3.96 -25.19
CA LEU A 608 -12.31 3.83 -24.13
C LEU A 608 -12.01 4.79 -22.99
N LEU A 609 -12.99 5.63 -22.64
CA LEU A 609 -12.91 6.59 -21.54
C LEU A 609 -14.12 6.42 -20.61
N VAL A 610 -13.88 6.18 -19.35
CA VAL A 610 -14.89 6.12 -18.29
C VAL A 610 -14.67 7.27 -17.32
N MET A 611 -15.62 8.20 -17.28
CA MET A 611 -15.63 9.34 -16.35
C MET A 611 -16.88 9.37 -15.46
N SER A 612 -17.60 8.27 -15.40
CA SER A 612 -18.85 8.14 -14.64
C SER A 612 -18.70 8.57 -13.18
N PHE A 613 -19.75 9.15 -12.59
CA PHE A 613 -19.80 9.62 -11.20
C PHE A 613 -18.76 10.73 -10.87
N ASN A 614 -18.52 11.62 -11.82
CA ASN A 614 -17.76 12.87 -11.65
C ASN A 614 -18.64 14.08 -11.94
N LYS A 615 -18.27 15.25 -11.44
CA LYS A 615 -19.01 16.51 -11.63
C LYS A 615 -18.56 17.24 -12.89
N ILE A 616 -18.74 16.62 -14.04
CA ILE A 616 -18.26 17.15 -15.32
C ILE A 616 -19.13 18.33 -15.79
N GLY A 617 -20.45 18.22 -15.64
CA GLY A 617 -21.40 19.24 -16.06
C GLY A 617 -21.43 19.52 -17.57
N ASP A 618 -22.34 20.37 -18.00
CA ASP A 618 -22.50 20.69 -19.43
C ASP A 618 -21.30 21.40 -20.02
N GLN A 619 -20.62 22.25 -19.23
CA GLN A 619 -19.41 22.98 -19.70
C GLN A 619 -18.23 22.04 -19.91
N GLY A 620 -18.00 21.13 -18.99
CA GLY A 620 -16.94 20.12 -19.13
C GLY A 620 -17.22 19.20 -20.31
N PHE A 621 -18.47 18.75 -20.47
CA PHE A 621 -18.84 17.89 -21.59
C PHE A 621 -18.74 18.61 -22.94
N ALA A 622 -19.07 19.91 -23.01
CA ALA A 622 -18.90 20.69 -24.22
C ALA A 622 -17.42 20.72 -24.68
N LYS A 623 -16.48 20.85 -23.74
CA LYS A 623 -15.03 20.74 -24.06
C LYS A 623 -14.67 19.36 -24.63
N LEU A 624 -15.21 18.28 -24.05
CA LEU A 624 -15.01 16.93 -24.59
C LEU A 624 -15.60 16.77 -25.99
N CYS A 625 -16.74 17.39 -26.26
CA CYS A 625 -17.35 17.40 -27.59
C CYS A 625 -16.44 18.12 -28.61
N ASP A 626 -15.74 19.19 -28.20
CA ASP A 626 -14.76 19.86 -29.06
C ASP A 626 -13.62 18.92 -29.45
N ALA A 627 -13.18 18.05 -28.53
CA ALA A 627 -12.18 17.02 -28.84
C ALA A 627 -12.66 16.02 -29.90
N LEU A 628 -13.97 15.70 -29.91
CA LEU A 628 -14.54 14.77 -30.89
C LEU A 628 -14.55 15.35 -32.33
N HIS A 629 -14.36 16.65 -32.50
CA HIS A 629 -14.17 17.28 -33.83
C HIS A 629 -12.76 17.12 -34.37
N SER A 630 -11.81 16.66 -33.53
CA SER A 630 -10.41 16.47 -33.94
C SER A 630 -10.22 15.16 -34.70
N PRO A 631 -9.52 15.16 -35.86
CA PRO A 631 -9.18 13.93 -36.57
C PRO A 631 -8.20 13.04 -35.81
N HIS A 632 -7.58 13.54 -34.73
CA HIS A 632 -6.66 12.78 -33.88
C HIS A 632 -7.38 12.05 -32.74
N CYS A 633 -8.63 12.39 -32.46
CA CYS A 633 -9.41 11.73 -31.42
C CYS A 633 -9.87 10.34 -31.88
N LYS A 634 -9.40 9.28 -31.23
CA LYS A 634 -9.72 7.88 -31.56
C LYS A 634 -10.76 7.26 -30.62
N LEU A 635 -11.47 8.08 -29.87
CA LEU A 635 -12.42 7.63 -28.87
C LEU A 635 -13.60 6.90 -29.51
N GLN A 636 -13.83 5.64 -29.11
CA GLN A 636 -14.92 4.80 -29.61
C GLN A 636 -15.99 4.55 -28.54
N GLU A 637 -15.62 4.51 -27.26
CA GLU A 637 -16.53 4.31 -26.16
C GLU A 637 -16.34 5.38 -25.08
N LEU A 638 -17.44 6.03 -24.67
CA LEU A 638 -17.48 7.07 -23.65
C LEU A 638 -18.57 6.78 -22.64
N LYS A 639 -18.20 6.72 -21.34
CA LYS A 639 -19.13 6.49 -20.23
C LYS A 639 -19.15 7.70 -19.31
N LEU A 640 -20.34 8.28 -19.16
CA LEU A 640 -20.62 9.50 -18.41
C LEU A 640 -21.85 9.35 -17.50
N ASP A 641 -22.02 8.18 -16.87
CA ASP A 641 -23.08 7.99 -15.89
C ASP A 641 -23.00 9.03 -14.78
N ARG A 642 -24.12 9.65 -14.43
CA ARG A 642 -24.21 10.59 -13.31
C ARG A 642 -23.08 11.61 -13.30
N CYS A 643 -22.97 12.37 -14.38
CA CYS A 643 -21.98 13.42 -14.58
C CYS A 643 -22.57 14.84 -14.58
N ASP A 644 -23.76 15.03 -14.02
CA ASP A 644 -24.49 16.31 -13.95
C ASP A 644 -24.74 16.94 -15.34
N LEU A 645 -25.03 16.09 -16.35
CA LEU A 645 -25.35 16.52 -17.70
C LEU A 645 -26.85 16.83 -17.83
N THR A 646 -27.17 17.87 -18.60
CA THR A 646 -28.53 18.27 -18.93
C THR A 646 -28.78 18.26 -20.45
N GLU A 647 -30.01 18.59 -20.88
CA GLU A 647 -30.37 18.73 -22.29
C GLU A 647 -29.51 19.74 -23.05
N ALA A 648 -28.95 20.74 -22.34
CA ALA A 648 -28.13 21.78 -22.96
C ALA A 648 -26.87 21.22 -23.63
N SER A 649 -26.22 20.19 -23.00
CA SER A 649 -25.03 19.55 -23.54
C SER A 649 -25.35 18.67 -24.76
N MET A 650 -26.57 18.19 -24.92
CA MET A 650 -26.93 17.26 -25.99
C MET A 650 -26.93 17.91 -27.37
N LYS A 651 -27.20 19.21 -27.47
CA LYS A 651 -27.10 19.96 -28.73
C LYS A 651 -25.64 20.04 -29.26
N VAL A 652 -24.69 20.29 -28.35
CA VAL A 652 -23.26 20.34 -28.66
C VAL A 652 -22.77 18.95 -29.06
N PHE A 653 -23.18 17.92 -28.29
CA PHE A 653 -22.84 16.54 -28.58
C PHE A 653 -23.38 16.06 -29.93
N SER A 654 -24.63 16.40 -30.24
CA SER A 654 -25.21 16.09 -31.56
C SER A 654 -24.42 16.71 -32.71
N ALA A 655 -23.92 17.95 -32.54
CA ALA A 655 -23.09 18.58 -33.55
C ALA A 655 -21.73 17.83 -33.72
N ALA A 656 -21.11 17.40 -32.63
CA ALA A 656 -19.88 16.63 -32.65
C ALA A 656 -20.05 15.27 -33.37
N LEU A 657 -21.14 14.56 -33.12
CA LEU A 657 -21.45 13.29 -33.80
C LEU A 657 -21.67 13.43 -35.32
N ARG A 658 -22.11 14.59 -35.79
CA ARG A 658 -22.34 14.89 -37.21
C ARG A 658 -21.10 15.43 -37.91
N SER A 659 -20.02 15.73 -37.21
CA SER A 659 -18.82 16.34 -37.80
C SER A 659 -18.07 15.44 -38.80
N GLY A 660 -18.31 14.13 -38.73
CA GLY A 660 -17.61 13.13 -39.53
C GLY A 660 -16.21 12.80 -39.05
N GLN A 661 -15.71 13.50 -38.04
CA GLN A 661 -14.41 13.23 -37.42
C GLN A 661 -14.53 12.27 -36.22
N SER A 662 -15.69 12.22 -35.57
CA SER A 662 -15.93 11.36 -34.42
C SER A 662 -15.96 9.88 -34.79
N GLU A 663 -15.15 9.08 -34.11
CA GLU A 663 -15.13 7.62 -34.18
C GLU A 663 -16.00 6.93 -33.13
N LEU A 664 -16.81 7.71 -32.41
CA LEU A 664 -17.59 7.26 -31.28
C LEU A 664 -18.72 6.29 -31.71
N LYS A 665 -18.68 5.07 -31.12
CA LYS A 665 -19.62 3.98 -31.40
C LYS A 665 -20.57 3.71 -30.22
N LYS A 666 -20.07 3.91 -28.97
CA LYS A 666 -20.84 3.61 -27.78
C LYS A 666 -20.77 4.73 -26.77
N VAL A 667 -21.94 5.15 -26.29
CA VAL A 667 -22.07 6.19 -25.27
C VAL A 667 -23.03 5.75 -24.17
N ILE A 668 -22.60 5.92 -22.93
CA ILE A 668 -23.43 5.73 -21.75
C ILE A 668 -23.60 7.08 -21.07
N LEU A 669 -24.86 7.55 -21.03
CA LEU A 669 -25.28 8.82 -20.44
C LEU A 669 -26.26 8.61 -19.29
N ALA A 670 -26.31 7.43 -18.72
CA ALA A 670 -27.24 7.03 -17.69
C ALA A 670 -27.22 7.95 -16.46
N ARG A 671 -28.37 8.07 -15.78
CA ARG A 671 -28.50 8.85 -14.53
C ARG A 671 -28.12 10.34 -14.66
N ASN A 672 -28.39 10.92 -15.84
CA ASN A 672 -28.29 12.36 -16.09
C ASN A 672 -29.67 12.94 -16.31
N THR A 673 -29.82 14.26 -16.17
CA THR A 673 -31.14 14.95 -16.30
C THR A 673 -31.32 15.50 -17.70
N MET A 674 -31.44 14.61 -18.68
CA MET A 674 -31.44 15.03 -20.09
C MET A 674 -32.81 15.44 -20.65
N ASP A 675 -33.90 14.97 -20.06
CA ASP A 675 -35.29 15.12 -20.52
C ASP A 675 -35.54 14.76 -22.02
N ASP A 676 -36.74 14.98 -22.50
CA ASP A 676 -37.14 14.64 -23.87
C ASP A 676 -36.48 15.53 -24.92
N SER A 677 -36.17 16.79 -24.59
CA SER A 677 -35.52 17.72 -25.51
C SER A 677 -34.07 17.39 -25.79
N GLY A 678 -33.35 16.78 -24.79
CA GLY A 678 -32.01 16.24 -24.98
C GLY A 678 -32.01 15.08 -25.96
N VAL A 679 -32.97 14.17 -25.84
CA VAL A 679 -33.15 13.05 -26.79
C VAL A 679 -33.52 13.53 -28.20
N GLU A 680 -34.37 14.55 -28.33
CA GLU A 680 -34.68 15.21 -29.62
C GLU A 680 -33.37 15.65 -30.30
N ALA A 681 -32.50 16.35 -29.58
CA ALA A 681 -31.20 16.81 -30.11
C ALA A 681 -30.31 15.65 -30.57
N LEU A 682 -30.26 14.53 -29.79
CA LEU A 682 -29.50 13.33 -30.18
C LEU A 682 -30.09 12.64 -31.42
N CYS A 683 -31.38 12.57 -31.55
CA CYS A 683 -32.07 11.96 -32.69
C CYS A 683 -31.74 12.65 -34.01
N VAL A 684 -31.47 13.97 -33.99
CA VAL A 684 -30.96 14.68 -35.17
C VAL A 684 -29.64 14.13 -35.65
N SER A 685 -28.75 13.73 -34.74
CA SER A 685 -27.47 13.13 -35.12
C SER A 685 -27.62 11.69 -35.61
N LEU A 686 -28.49 10.90 -35.00
CA LEU A 686 -28.73 9.51 -35.40
C LEU A 686 -29.31 9.37 -36.82
N GLN A 687 -29.93 10.42 -37.35
CA GLN A 687 -30.42 10.51 -38.73
C GLN A 687 -29.37 11.01 -39.72
N HIS A 688 -28.16 11.32 -39.28
CA HIS A 688 -27.09 11.89 -40.11
C HIS A 688 -26.14 10.79 -40.62
N PRO A 689 -25.77 10.81 -41.95
CA PRO A 689 -24.95 9.76 -42.54
C PRO A 689 -23.53 9.65 -41.96
N LEU A 690 -23.05 10.69 -41.31
CA LEU A 690 -21.69 10.67 -40.68
C LEU A 690 -21.68 10.22 -39.21
N CYS A 691 -22.86 9.98 -38.63
CA CYS A 691 -22.96 9.47 -37.27
C CYS A 691 -22.63 7.96 -37.23
N LYS A 692 -21.69 7.56 -36.44
CA LYS A 692 -21.24 6.16 -36.29
C LYS A 692 -21.73 5.47 -35.03
N LEU A 693 -22.67 6.12 -34.27
CA LEU A 693 -23.11 5.61 -32.98
C LEU A 693 -23.94 4.33 -33.15
N GLN A 694 -23.52 3.28 -32.45
CA GLN A 694 -24.14 1.95 -32.49
C GLN A 694 -24.81 1.57 -31.16
N SER A 695 -24.37 2.14 -30.03
CA SER A 695 -24.93 1.84 -28.71
C SER A 695 -25.14 3.14 -27.91
N LEU A 696 -26.38 3.34 -27.45
CA LEU A 696 -26.77 4.48 -26.64
C LEU A 696 -27.50 4.03 -25.39
N ASN A 697 -26.98 4.40 -24.23
CA ASN A 697 -27.59 4.10 -22.95
C ASN A 697 -28.09 5.37 -22.28
N LEU A 698 -29.43 5.43 -22.09
CA LEU A 698 -30.19 6.52 -21.48
C LEU A 698 -30.95 6.03 -20.22
N TYR A 699 -30.40 5.06 -19.51
CA TYR A 699 -30.96 4.53 -18.26
C TYR A 699 -31.17 5.65 -17.23
N THR A 700 -32.41 5.80 -16.72
CA THR A 700 -32.73 6.80 -15.66
C THR A 700 -32.36 8.24 -16.07
N CYS A 701 -32.86 8.71 -17.22
CA CYS A 701 -32.57 10.05 -17.74
C CYS A 701 -33.77 11.01 -17.69
N GLN A 702 -34.81 10.72 -16.90
CA GLN A 702 -36.02 11.50 -16.73
C GLN A 702 -36.79 11.67 -18.04
N LEU A 703 -36.79 10.64 -18.90
CA LEU A 703 -37.46 10.63 -20.18
C LEU A 703 -38.94 10.26 -20.00
N THR A 704 -39.79 10.85 -20.85
CA THR A 704 -41.21 10.50 -20.97
C THR A 704 -41.55 9.89 -22.34
N GLY A 705 -42.80 9.52 -22.55
CA GLY A 705 -43.24 9.01 -23.84
C GLY A 705 -43.05 10.00 -25.01
N ALA A 706 -42.89 11.28 -24.73
CA ALA A 706 -42.72 12.32 -25.80
C ALA A 706 -41.41 12.11 -26.58
N CYS A 707 -40.32 11.63 -25.94
CA CYS A 707 -39.07 11.35 -26.63
C CYS A 707 -39.17 10.23 -27.66
N CYS A 708 -40.13 9.31 -27.49
CA CYS A 708 -40.28 8.14 -28.36
C CYS A 708 -40.70 8.49 -29.79
N SER A 709 -41.33 9.64 -30.03
CA SER A 709 -41.59 10.12 -31.38
C SER A 709 -40.33 10.43 -32.16
N HIS A 710 -39.37 11.11 -31.51
CA HIS A 710 -38.07 11.44 -32.11
C HIS A 710 -37.19 10.19 -32.27
N LEU A 711 -37.20 9.28 -31.29
CA LEU A 711 -36.51 7.97 -31.39
C LEU A 711 -37.07 7.12 -32.52
N LYS A 712 -38.41 7.10 -32.72
CA LYS A 712 -39.00 6.42 -33.83
C LYS A 712 -38.51 6.97 -35.16
N GLU A 713 -38.55 8.29 -35.37
CA GLU A 713 -38.05 8.93 -36.56
C GLU A 713 -36.59 8.61 -36.85
N ALA A 714 -35.75 8.64 -35.79
CA ALA A 714 -34.36 8.30 -35.89
C ALA A 714 -34.13 6.84 -36.30
N LEU A 715 -34.81 5.90 -35.65
CA LEU A 715 -34.71 4.47 -35.97
C LEU A 715 -35.28 4.10 -37.35
N MET A 716 -36.18 4.93 -37.88
CA MET A 716 -36.69 4.78 -39.21
C MET A 716 -35.83 5.40 -40.31
N SER A 717 -34.77 6.13 -39.96
CA SER A 717 -33.80 6.68 -40.93
C SER A 717 -32.94 5.58 -41.54
N GLU A 718 -32.59 5.73 -42.82
CA GLU A 718 -31.70 4.84 -43.53
C GLU A 718 -30.24 4.98 -43.08
N TYR A 719 -29.91 6.08 -42.37
CA TYR A 719 -28.55 6.37 -41.88
C TYR A 719 -28.36 5.93 -40.45
N CYS A 720 -29.40 5.48 -39.75
CA CYS A 720 -29.31 5.06 -38.37
C CYS A 720 -28.56 3.75 -38.25
N THR A 721 -27.45 3.78 -37.50
CA THR A 721 -26.59 2.60 -37.21
C THR A 721 -26.78 2.04 -35.79
N LEU A 722 -27.78 2.55 -35.05
CA LEU A 722 -27.97 2.23 -33.65
C LEU A 722 -28.50 0.79 -33.47
N SER A 723 -27.67 -0.10 -33.00
CA SER A 723 -28.00 -1.51 -32.74
C SER A 723 -28.40 -1.79 -31.29
N GLU A 724 -28.00 -0.92 -30.37
CA GLU A 724 -28.33 -1.07 -28.94
C GLU A 724 -28.92 0.23 -28.39
N LEU A 725 -30.09 0.12 -27.75
CA LEU A 725 -30.75 1.24 -27.10
C LEU A 725 -31.26 0.84 -25.71
N GLU A 726 -30.76 1.50 -24.68
CA GLU A 726 -31.15 1.29 -23.29
C GLU A 726 -31.95 2.49 -22.78
N LEU A 727 -33.23 2.27 -22.50
CA LEU A 727 -34.19 3.29 -22.04
C LEU A 727 -34.80 2.95 -20.69
N SER A 728 -34.33 1.91 -20.02
CA SER A 728 -34.90 1.42 -18.75
C SER A 728 -34.94 2.51 -17.68
N VAL A 729 -35.91 2.38 -16.78
CA VAL A 729 -36.16 3.28 -15.65
C VAL A 729 -36.44 4.71 -16.12
N ASN A 730 -37.33 4.83 -17.09
CA ASN A 730 -37.92 6.09 -17.60
C ASN A 730 -39.43 5.96 -17.71
N GLU A 731 -40.18 7.07 -17.74
CA GLU A 731 -41.64 7.11 -17.74
C GLU A 731 -42.19 7.13 -19.17
N LEU A 732 -41.85 6.12 -19.98
CA LEU A 732 -42.26 6.08 -21.41
C LEU A 732 -43.74 5.83 -21.60
N GLY A 733 -44.34 5.08 -20.71
CA GLY A 733 -45.78 4.74 -20.77
C GLY A 733 -46.17 3.91 -21.99
N GLN A 734 -47.46 3.67 -22.12
CA GLN A 734 -47.99 2.86 -23.22
C GLN A 734 -47.80 3.53 -24.58
N GLU A 735 -48.13 4.80 -24.70
CA GLU A 735 -48.11 5.49 -26.01
C GLU A 735 -46.71 5.61 -26.56
N GLY A 736 -45.74 5.98 -25.72
CA GLY A 736 -44.31 6.06 -26.12
C GLY A 736 -43.76 4.71 -26.55
N ALA A 737 -44.03 3.66 -25.81
CA ALA A 737 -43.53 2.31 -26.13
C ALA A 737 -44.16 1.78 -27.44
N LEU A 738 -45.42 2.07 -27.72
CA LEU A 738 -46.08 1.70 -28.99
C LEU A 738 -45.42 2.39 -30.21
N LEU A 739 -44.92 3.62 -30.06
CA LEU A 739 -44.15 4.30 -31.12
C LEU A 739 -42.81 3.58 -31.39
N LEU A 740 -42.15 3.08 -30.38
CA LEU A 740 -40.92 2.26 -30.57
C LEU A 740 -41.26 0.94 -31.29
N CYS A 741 -42.38 0.29 -30.95
CA CYS A 741 -42.83 -0.91 -31.66
C CYS A 741 -43.06 -0.65 -33.16
N GLN A 742 -43.59 0.53 -33.51
CA GLN A 742 -43.73 0.91 -34.92
C GLN A 742 -42.39 1.03 -35.65
N ALA A 743 -41.36 1.57 -34.99
CA ALA A 743 -40.00 1.61 -35.56
C ALA A 743 -39.40 0.21 -35.74
N LEU A 744 -39.61 -0.69 -34.79
CA LEU A 744 -39.12 -2.07 -34.85
C LEU A 744 -39.80 -2.91 -35.96
N ARG A 745 -41.00 -2.57 -36.37
CA ARG A 745 -41.70 -3.23 -37.50
C ARG A 745 -41.09 -2.88 -38.84
N ARG A 746 -40.36 -1.78 -38.93
CA ARG A 746 -39.78 -1.38 -40.19
C ARG A 746 -38.73 -2.40 -40.65
N PRO A 747 -38.83 -2.95 -41.92
CA PRO A 747 -37.76 -3.73 -42.47
C PRO A 747 -36.45 -2.90 -42.53
N GLY A 748 -35.37 -3.43 -41.98
CA GLY A 748 -34.07 -2.76 -41.94
C GLY A 748 -33.87 -1.83 -40.74
N CYS A 749 -34.73 -1.86 -39.71
CA CYS A 749 -34.41 -1.25 -38.43
C CYS A 749 -33.18 -1.93 -37.83
N PRO A 750 -32.11 -1.19 -37.50
CA PRO A 750 -30.81 -1.80 -37.10
C PRO A 750 -30.81 -2.33 -35.66
N LEU A 751 -31.90 -2.12 -34.90
CA LEU A 751 -31.90 -2.36 -33.46
C LEU A 751 -31.90 -3.87 -33.16
N GLU A 752 -30.87 -4.32 -32.45
CA GLU A 752 -30.67 -5.69 -31.98
C GLU A 752 -30.90 -5.87 -30.48
N LYS A 753 -30.68 -4.79 -29.67
CA LYS A 753 -30.88 -4.81 -28.22
C LYS A 753 -31.73 -3.62 -27.78
N LEU A 754 -32.76 -3.89 -26.97
CA LEU A 754 -33.67 -2.88 -26.43
C LEU A 754 -33.95 -3.13 -24.94
N GLY A 755 -33.64 -2.12 -24.13
CA GLY A 755 -33.94 -2.10 -22.69
C GLY A 755 -35.16 -1.21 -22.40
N LEU A 756 -36.18 -1.78 -21.82
CA LEU A 756 -37.43 -1.12 -21.42
C LEU A 756 -37.87 -1.56 -20.00
N THR A 757 -36.94 -1.93 -19.17
CA THR A 757 -37.20 -2.33 -17.78
C THR A 757 -37.76 -1.13 -17.01
N ARG A 758 -38.82 -1.30 -16.24
CA ARG A 758 -39.46 -0.23 -15.46
C ARG A 758 -39.75 1.04 -16.26
N CYS A 759 -40.46 0.86 -17.36
CA CYS A 759 -40.86 1.96 -18.27
C CYS A 759 -42.38 2.21 -18.29
N GLU A 760 -43.13 1.76 -17.28
CA GLU A 760 -44.60 1.85 -17.18
C GLU A 760 -45.34 1.19 -18.36
N LEU A 761 -44.77 0.09 -18.86
CA LEU A 761 -45.36 -0.67 -19.94
C LEU A 761 -46.63 -1.39 -19.48
N THR A 762 -47.62 -1.41 -20.35
CA THR A 762 -48.92 -2.05 -20.13
C THR A 762 -49.07 -3.29 -21.03
N ARG A 763 -50.10 -4.08 -20.78
CA ARG A 763 -50.39 -5.29 -21.56
C ARG A 763 -50.48 -5.06 -23.08
N PRO A 764 -51.13 -3.99 -23.61
CA PRO A 764 -51.15 -3.70 -25.07
C PRO A 764 -49.74 -3.54 -25.66
N VAL A 765 -48.76 -3.03 -24.90
CA VAL A 765 -47.36 -2.93 -25.37
C VAL A 765 -46.74 -4.31 -25.51
N PHE A 766 -46.97 -5.24 -24.57
CA PHE A 766 -46.49 -6.62 -24.66
C PHE A 766 -47.11 -7.38 -25.83
N GLU A 767 -48.43 -7.13 -26.11
CA GLU A 767 -49.12 -7.66 -27.27
C GLU A 767 -48.47 -7.18 -28.56
N GLU A 768 -48.15 -5.86 -28.65
CA GLU A 768 -47.53 -5.28 -29.82
C GLU A 768 -46.05 -5.73 -29.98
N LEU A 769 -45.27 -5.82 -28.90
CA LEU A 769 -43.93 -6.39 -28.93
C LEU A 769 -43.96 -7.84 -29.45
N GLY A 770 -44.88 -8.65 -28.91
CA GLY A 770 -45.07 -10.01 -29.40
C GLY A 770 -45.40 -10.07 -30.89
N SER A 771 -46.23 -9.15 -31.37
CA SER A 771 -46.59 -9.03 -32.81
C SER A 771 -45.36 -8.62 -33.64
N VAL A 772 -44.55 -7.68 -33.18
CA VAL A 772 -43.28 -7.25 -33.82
C VAL A 772 -42.32 -8.40 -33.94
N LEU A 773 -42.07 -9.15 -32.86
CA LEU A 773 -41.15 -10.28 -32.87
C LEU A 773 -41.56 -11.40 -33.82
N LYS A 774 -42.88 -11.59 -34.04
CA LYS A 774 -43.46 -12.56 -35.00
C LYS A 774 -43.40 -12.08 -36.43
N SER A 775 -43.23 -10.79 -36.70
CA SER A 775 -43.34 -10.22 -38.04
C SER A 775 -42.25 -10.69 -39.00
N GLY A 776 -41.07 -11.13 -38.46
CA GLY A 776 -39.93 -11.49 -39.26
C GLY A 776 -39.15 -10.31 -39.81
N THR A 777 -39.55 -9.06 -39.50
CA THR A 777 -38.85 -7.84 -39.90
C THR A 777 -37.91 -7.31 -38.86
N SER A 778 -38.17 -7.61 -37.57
CA SER A 778 -37.35 -7.17 -36.45
C SER A 778 -36.03 -7.96 -36.36
N GLN A 779 -34.92 -7.24 -36.13
CA GLN A 779 -33.61 -7.81 -35.92
C GLN A 779 -33.29 -8.00 -34.42
N LEU A 780 -34.31 -7.84 -33.54
CA LEU A 780 -34.10 -7.82 -32.09
C LEU A 780 -33.64 -9.20 -31.57
N LYS A 781 -32.48 -9.19 -30.89
CA LYS A 781 -31.85 -10.37 -30.27
C LYS A 781 -31.92 -10.36 -28.74
N SER A 782 -31.95 -9.17 -28.13
CA SER A 782 -32.02 -9.00 -26.68
C SER A 782 -33.13 -7.98 -26.35
N LEU A 783 -34.04 -8.38 -25.45
CA LEU A 783 -35.16 -7.55 -25.00
C LEU A 783 -35.28 -7.65 -23.47
N SER A 784 -35.21 -6.50 -22.79
CA SER A 784 -35.46 -6.38 -21.36
C SER A 784 -36.74 -5.58 -21.12
N VAL A 785 -37.72 -6.23 -20.52
CA VAL A 785 -39.04 -5.62 -20.19
C VAL A 785 -39.40 -5.85 -18.72
N GLY A 786 -38.43 -6.21 -17.89
CA GLY A 786 -38.61 -6.44 -16.46
C GLY A 786 -39.20 -5.26 -15.71
N LEU A 787 -39.65 -5.47 -14.46
CA LEU A 787 -40.22 -4.45 -13.57
C LEU A 787 -41.46 -3.71 -14.15
N ASN A 788 -42.10 -4.27 -15.20
CA ASN A 788 -43.38 -3.83 -15.70
C ASN A 788 -44.47 -4.82 -15.25
N LYS A 789 -45.46 -4.35 -14.55
CA LYS A 789 -46.45 -5.18 -13.83
C LYS A 789 -47.60 -5.64 -14.75
N VAL A 790 -47.34 -6.56 -15.65
CA VAL A 790 -48.29 -7.04 -16.65
C VAL A 790 -48.84 -8.44 -16.37
N GLY A 791 -48.17 -9.20 -15.49
CA GLY A 791 -48.55 -10.56 -15.10
C GLY A 791 -48.49 -11.58 -16.21
N ASP A 792 -48.95 -12.81 -15.92
CA ASP A 792 -48.88 -13.95 -16.86
C ASP A 792 -49.53 -13.67 -18.20
N GLN A 793 -50.66 -12.98 -18.19
CA GLN A 793 -51.44 -12.65 -19.41
C GLN A 793 -50.72 -11.66 -20.33
N GLY A 794 -49.95 -10.72 -19.75
CA GLY A 794 -49.18 -9.78 -20.57
C GLY A 794 -47.97 -10.46 -21.17
N VAL A 795 -47.19 -11.20 -20.37
CA VAL A 795 -45.97 -11.87 -20.84
C VAL A 795 -46.28 -13.04 -21.78
N LYS A 796 -47.50 -13.62 -21.73
CA LYS A 796 -47.92 -14.67 -22.65
C LYS A 796 -47.69 -14.29 -24.12
N HIS A 797 -47.89 -13.03 -24.48
CA HIS A 797 -47.66 -12.56 -25.85
C HIS A 797 -46.21 -12.66 -26.28
N LEU A 798 -45.27 -12.55 -25.33
CA LEU A 798 -43.84 -12.77 -25.59
C LEU A 798 -43.50 -14.26 -25.67
N TRP A 799 -44.13 -15.11 -24.86
CA TRP A 799 -43.94 -16.56 -24.99
C TRP A 799 -44.41 -17.08 -26.36
N ASP A 800 -45.57 -16.61 -26.82
CA ASP A 800 -46.11 -16.90 -28.16
C ASP A 800 -45.18 -16.40 -29.28
N ALA A 801 -44.52 -15.30 -29.07
CA ALA A 801 -43.52 -14.77 -30.01
C ALA A 801 -42.23 -15.56 -30.03
N VAL A 802 -41.70 -15.92 -28.87
CA VAL A 802 -40.48 -16.74 -28.73
C VAL A 802 -40.69 -18.13 -29.38
N ALA A 803 -41.91 -18.68 -29.32
CA ALA A 803 -42.25 -19.92 -29.98
C ALA A 803 -42.32 -19.81 -31.52
N HIS A 804 -42.43 -18.59 -32.06
CA HIS A 804 -42.59 -18.36 -33.51
C HIS A 804 -41.25 -18.51 -34.27
N PRO A 805 -41.22 -19.21 -35.43
CA PRO A 805 -39.98 -19.48 -36.15
C PRO A 805 -39.24 -18.24 -36.72
N SER A 806 -39.97 -17.11 -36.86
CA SER A 806 -39.38 -15.83 -37.30
C SER A 806 -38.76 -15.00 -36.16
N CYS A 807 -38.90 -15.42 -34.91
CA CYS A 807 -38.34 -14.71 -33.77
C CYS A 807 -36.83 -14.95 -33.71
N LEU A 808 -36.04 -13.86 -33.64
CA LEU A 808 -34.58 -13.89 -33.54
C LEU A 808 -34.07 -13.69 -32.11
N LEU A 809 -34.96 -13.63 -31.12
CA LEU A 809 -34.63 -13.30 -29.77
C LEU A 809 -33.71 -14.38 -29.13
N GLU A 810 -32.58 -13.95 -28.62
CA GLU A 810 -31.59 -14.79 -27.92
C GLU A 810 -31.64 -14.60 -26.42
N GLU A 811 -31.97 -13.38 -25.97
CA GLU A 811 -32.02 -13.00 -24.55
C GLU A 811 -33.34 -12.29 -24.25
N LEU A 812 -34.02 -12.74 -23.21
CA LEU A 812 -35.26 -12.14 -22.73
C LEU A 812 -35.22 -11.94 -21.23
N ASP A 813 -35.47 -10.69 -20.78
CA ASP A 813 -35.57 -10.35 -19.37
C ASP A 813 -37.03 -9.94 -19.04
N VAL A 814 -37.63 -10.74 -18.18
CA VAL A 814 -38.98 -10.54 -17.60
C VAL A 814 -38.93 -10.56 -16.06
N GLU A 815 -37.82 -10.07 -15.51
CA GLU A 815 -37.67 -9.93 -14.06
C GLU A 815 -38.84 -9.10 -13.49
N MET A 816 -39.38 -9.54 -12.35
CA MET A 816 -40.38 -8.78 -11.56
C MET A 816 -41.59 -8.27 -12.39
N THR A 817 -42.08 -9.09 -13.31
CA THR A 817 -43.27 -8.78 -14.13
C THR A 817 -44.57 -9.39 -13.57
N GLN A 818 -44.51 -9.90 -12.33
CA GLN A 818 -45.64 -10.57 -11.64
C GLN A 818 -46.04 -11.91 -12.28
N LEU A 819 -45.05 -12.68 -12.72
CA LEU A 819 -45.29 -14.03 -13.20
C LEU A 819 -45.59 -14.98 -12.03
N THR A 820 -46.52 -15.90 -12.26
CA THR A 820 -46.89 -16.99 -11.36
C THR A 820 -46.70 -18.35 -12.04
N ASN A 821 -47.01 -19.44 -11.34
CA ASN A 821 -46.98 -20.77 -11.96
C ASN A 821 -47.88 -20.92 -13.18
N ALA A 822 -48.86 -20.00 -13.40
CA ALA A 822 -49.77 -20.03 -14.54
C ALA A 822 -49.01 -19.81 -15.88
N CYS A 823 -47.83 -19.16 -15.87
CA CYS A 823 -47.06 -18.96 -17.10
C CYS A 823 -46.23 -20.19 -17.52
N VAL A 824 -46.05 -21.20 -16.65
CA VAL A 824 -45.05 -22.26 -16.83
C VAL A 824 -45.34 -23.13 -18.06
N GLU A 825 -46.62 -23.43 -18.34
CA GLU A 825 -46.97 -24.24 -19.53
C GLU A 825 -46.64 -23.50 -20.83
N ASP A 826 -47.02 -22.23 -20.92
CA ASP A 826 -46.74 -21.37 -22.07
C ASP A 826 -45.23 -21.18 -22.24
N LEU A 827 -44.49 -20.95 -21.17
CA LEU A 827 -43.04 -20.83 -21.15
C LEU A 827 -42.34 -22.11 -21.63
N CYS A 828 -42.73 -23.25 -21.10
CA CYS A 828 -42.15 -24.56 -21.52
C CYS A 828 -42.40 -24.82 -22.99
N THR A 829 -43.56 -24.46 -23.48
CA THR A 829 -43.94 -24.56 -24.90
C THR A 829 -43.04 -23.64 -25.75
N ALA A 830 -42.85 -22.40 -25.32
CA ALA A 830 -41.99 -21.43 -25.97
C ALA A 830 -40.54 -21.91 -26.07
N ILE A 831 -39.98 -22.41 -24.98
CA ILE A 831 -38.58 -22.91 -24.93
C ILE A 831 -38.40 -24.10 -25.86
N ARG A 832 -39.36 -25.08 -25.90
CA ARG A 832 -39.28 -26.23 -26.78
C ARG A 832 -39.36 -25.86 -28.28
N ALA A 833 -40.16 -24.81 -28.61
CA ALA A 833 -40.34 -24.36 -29.99
C ALA A 833 -39.22 -23.41 -30.45
N SER A 834 -38.59 -22.69 -29.55
CA SER A 834 -37.59 -21.66 -29.88
C SER A 834 -36.30 -22.33 -30.39
N LYS A 835 -35.76 -21.74 -31.48
CA LYS A 835 -34.44 -22.09 -32.02
C LYS A 835 -33.34 -21.10 -31.65
N THR A 836 -33.69 -19.97 -31.12
CA THR A 836 -32.77 -18.82 -30.92
C THR A 836 -32.55 -18.47 -29.45
N LEU A 837 -33.55 -18.67 -28.58
CA LEU A 837 -33.46 -18.27 -27.18
C LEU A 837 -32.36 -19.02 -26.43
N LYS A 838 -31.45 -18.27 -25.80
CA LYS A 838 -30.27 -18.78 -25.06
C LYS A 838 -30.36 -18.44 -23.58
N LYS A 839 -30.81 -17.21 -23.25
CA LYS A 839 -30.86 -16.71 -21.89
C LYS A 839 -32.23 -16.16 -21.52
N LEU A 840 -32.68 -16.51 -20.32
CA LEU A 840 -33.94 -16.08 -19.78
C LEU A 840 -33.75 -15.57 -18.33
N GLU A 841 -34.10 -14.33 -18.09
CA GLU A 841 -34.09 -13.70 -16.79
C GLU A 841 -35.50 -13.62 -16.22
N MET A 842 -35.74 -14.33 -15.12
CA MET A 842 -37.05 -14.43 -14.45
C MET A 842 -36.98 -14.20 -12.93
N ARG A 843 -35.96 -13.49 -12.48
CA ARG A 843 -35.76 -13.16 -11.05
C ARG A 843 -36.97 -12.41 -10.48
N ASN A 844 -37.11 -12.45 -9.15
CA ASN A 844 -38.10 -11.62 -8.44
C ASN A 844 -39.55 -11.77 -8.97
N ASN A 845 -39.96 -12.97 -9.37
CA ASN A 845 -41.32 -13.29 -9.68
C ASN A 845 -41.97 -14.16 -8.58
N SER A 846 -43.21 -14.60 -8.76
CA SER A 846 -43.94 -15.42 -7.78
C SER A 846 -44.06 -16.87 -8.23
N LEU A 847 -42.99 -17.45 -8.76
CA LEU A 847 -42.90 -18.88 -9.06
C LEU A 847 -42.71 -19.64 -7.77
N THR A 848 -43.44 -20.75 -7.59
CA THR A 848 -43.32 -21.60 -6.41
C THR A 848 -42.82 -23.00 -6.77
N ASP A 849 -42.62 -23.83 -5.79
CA ASP A 849 -42.15 -25.20 -5.91
C ASP A 849 -42.88 -26.01 -7.00
N ALA A 850 -44.18 -25.75 -7.22
CA ALA A 850 -44.95 -26.44 -8.24
C ALA A 850 -44.41 -26.26 -9.68
N SER A 851 -43.66 -25.20 -9.94
CA SER A 851 -43.08 -24.92 -11.26
C SER A 851 -41.74 -25.65 -11.51
N ILE A 852 -41.00 -26.02 -10.48
CA ILE A 852 -39.63 -26.54 -10.55
C ILE A 852 -39.53 -27.79 -11.45
N PRO A 853 -40.34 -28.83 -11.29
CA PRO A 853 -40.24 -30.02 -12.10
C PRO A 853 -40.33 -29.76 -13.61
N ALA A 854 -41.27 -28.91 -14.03
CA ALA A 854 -41.46 -28.57 -15.43
C ALA A 854 -40.32 -27.70 -15.98
N LEU A 855 -39.82 -26.75 -15.19
CA LEU A 855 -38.69 -25.89 -15.57
C LEU A 855 -37.39 -26.69 -15.69
N VAL A 856 -37.11 -27.56 -14.74
CA VAL A 856 -35.91 -28.43 -14.80
C VAL A 856 -35.97 -29.33 -16.00
N GLN A 857 -37.11 -29.99 -16.28
CA GLN A 857 -37.30 -30.88 -17.41
C GLN A 857 -37.10 -30.14 -18.76
N VAL A 858 -37.73 -28.97 -18.94
CA VAL A 858 -37.59 -28.23 -20.20
C VAL A 858 -36.18 -27.71 -20.43
N MET A 859 -35.45 -27.35 -19.36
CA MET A 859 -34.05 -26.90 -19.46
C MET A 859 -33.09 -28.04 -19.75
N GLN A 860 -33.35 -29.24 -19.23
CA GLN A 860 -32.58 -30.43 -19.55
C GLN A 860 -32.80 -30.87 -21.01
N ASP A 861 -34.04 -30.86 -21.49
CA ASP A 861 -34.43 -31.27 -22.83
C ASP A 861 -33.98 -30.24 -23.91
N SER A 862 -33.83 -28.98 -23.54
CA SER A 862 -33.45 -27.92 -24.46
C SER A 862 -31.94 -27.91 -24.72
N HIS A 863 -31.53 -28.04 -25.98
CA HIS A 863 -30.15 -27.89 -26.41
C HIS A 863 -29.77 -26.42 -26.70
N GLY A 864 -30.75 -25.55 -26.95
CA GLY A 864 -30.55 -24.13 -27.28
C GLY A 864 -30.36 -23.24 -26.07
N MET A 865 -31.08 -23.55 -25.01
CA MET A 865 -31.00 -22.77 -23.76
C MET A 865 -29.65 -22.98 -23.04
N GLN A 866 -29.03 -21.86 -22.64
CA GLN A 866 -27.77 -21.82 -21.91
C GLN A 866 -28.00 -21.49 -20.43
N GLU A 867 -28.93 -20.56 -20.16
CA GLU A 867 -29.13 -20.01 -18.81
C GLU A 867 -30.56 -19.60 -18.56
N MET A 868 -31.09 -19.97 -17.39
CA MET A 868 -32.36 -19.47 -16.84
C MET A 868 -32.12 -19.02 -15.42
N ASN A 869 -32.32 -17.74 -15.13
CA ASN A 869 -32.15 -17.18 -13.80
C ASN A 869 -33.49 -17.08 -13.08
N LEU A 870 -33.63 -17.83 -12.00
CA LEU A 870 -34.84 -17.94 -11.18
C LEU A 870 -34.67 -17.38 -9.75
N LYS A 871 -33.55 -16.68 -9.47
CA LYS A 871 -33.30 -16.14 -8.12
C LYS A 871 -34.45 -15.31 -7.58
N TYR A 872 -34.63 -15.35 -6.27
CA TYR A 872 -35.63 -14.55 -5.58
C TYR A 872 -37.08 -14.85 -6.00
N ASN A 873 -37.39 -16.09 -6.40
CA ASN A 873 -38.74 -16.65 -6.48
C ASN A 873 -39.09 -17.39 -5.19
N ASP A 874 -40.34 -17.80 -5.00
CA ASP A 874 -40.84 -18.40 -3.78
C ASP A 874 -40.54 -19.93 -3.69
N PHE A 875 -39.28 -20.33 -3.78
CA PHE A 875 -38.89 -21.73 -3.73
C PHE A 875 -38.45 -22.15 -2.32
N SER A 876 -38.87 -23.37 -1.91
CA SER A 876 -38.41 -23.99 -0.66
C SER A 876 -37.03 -24.66 -0.82
N GLU A 877 -36.26 -24.69 0.27
CA GLU A 877 -34.96 -25.36 0.31
C GLU A 877 -35.05 -26.86 -0.01
N ASP A 878 -36.19 -27.49 0.26
CA ASP A 878 -36.41 -28.95 0.03
C ASP A 878 -36.28 -29.35 -1.45
N LEU A 879 -36.46 -28.43 -2.39
CA LEU A 879 -36.39 -28.70 -3.82
C LEU A 879 -35.11 -28.18 -4.50
N PHE A 880 -34.17 -27.60 -3.74
CA PHE A 880 -32.86 -27.15 -4.29
C PHE A 880 -32.08 -28.30 -4.91
N GLU A 881 -32.15 -29.54 -4.34
CA GLU A 881 -31.57 -30.75 -4.94
C GLU A 881 -32.08 -31.03 -6.35
N MET A 882 -33.30 -30.64 -6.66
CA MET A 882 -33.85 -30.80 -8.01
C MET A 882 -33.32 -29.73 -8.96
N LEU A 883 -33.13 -28.49 -8.49
CA LEU A 883 -32.54 -27.41 -9.27
C LEU A 883 -31.07 -27.65 -9.56
N GLU A 884 -30.33 -28.20 -8.60
CA GLU A 884 -28.92 -28.58 -8.77
C GLU A 884 -28.66 -29.59 -9.90
N LYS A 885 -29.68 -30.43 -10.23
CA LYS A 885 -29.56 -31.36 -11.34
C LYS A 885 -29.46 -30.71 -12.72
N CYS A 886 -29.72 -29.40 -12.80
CA CYS A 886 -29.63 -28.64 -14.05
C CYS A 886 -28.71 -27.43 -13.90
N THR A 887 -27.49 -27.54 -14.33
CA THR A 887 -26.46 -26.48 -14.26
C THR A 887 -26.79 -25.21 -15.06
N LYS A 888 -27.81 -25.26 -15.89
CA LYS A 888 -28.30 -24.13 -16.69
C LYS A 888 -29.31 -23.24 -15.90
N ILE A 889 -29.73 -23.65 -14.71
CA ILE A 889 -30.64 -22.89 -13.86
C ILE A 889 -29.83 -22.23 -12.76
N ILE A 890 -30.02 -20.91 -12.59
CA ILE A 890 -29.50 -20.11 -11.49
C ILE A 890 -30.69 -19.81 -10.55
N TYR A 891 -30.57 -20.17 -9.23
CA TYR A 891 -31.66 -20.05 -8.27
C TYR A 891 -31.21 -19.48 -6.94
#